data_f3392c1ffd7841ba8edfceb08e2f1de8
#
_entry.id   f3392c1ffd7841ba8edfceb08e2f1de8
#
_cell.length_a   1.000
_cell.length_b   1.000
_cell.length_c   1.000
_cell.angle_alpha   90.00
_cell.angle_beta   90.00
_cell.angle_gamma   90.00
#
_symmetry.space_group_name_H-M   'P 1'
#
loop_
_entity.id
_entity.type
_entity.pdbx_description
1 polymer ?
#
loop_
_entity_poly.entity_id
_entity_poly.type
_entity_poly.pdbx_seq_one_letter_code
_entity_poly.pdbx_strand_id
1 'polypeptide(L)'
;MSPAPVIIAIDGRSGAGKTTLAVELAARLRAHHRVSLFHLEDIYPGWNGLMVGIDRYVATVLEPLSRGDAATWTSWDWQNHYDGDSRVTLPAEIVIVEGVGAAAAAARRLLSAVIWADSPEEVRRTRALDRDGGTYEPYWDQWAAQEEEWLRTDDVPQHADVRVLNRADGSAPADVLQLLPYLPALAPALSPELSARRGLSIRTEQLDTRPDPAALFNSLYGTSANAVWLDSSNASQAGDQAGSEAAGRSRFSIMADDAGTHGQSMTHRSGQSELRAGCATATVARPFFRWLDTVWGNPAVSTPEGYPGEFTLGWLGCLGYELKRETGGSDHSAPTPDASLIFAGRAVVLDHAEGTAWLLALDAPDADEWLEGARAAVEAASGPAAPAAVAARAGGSNGVVLPEAPTFQSRDTAKQYREKIAAAQHEIAEGNTYEVCLTTTLSAKVPAATLDPWQAYLALRRRNPAPFASYLAFGGLTVASTSPERFLKIASDGGMRAEPIKGTRRRAADPHEDAQLRTDLAASLKDRAENIMIVDLLRNDLSHFAVPGSVTVSRLCAIESYATVHQMVSTIDAQLQRGSSRAEAVAACFPAGSMTGAPKISTMAILDRLEGGGRGLYSGAIGYFSLNGATDLAVAIRTLVIDAAGDGTAELTLGVGGAITADSVPEDEYEEIRTKAFGVLSTLGADFPDA
;
A
#
# COMPACT_ATOMS: atom_id res chain seq x y z
N MET A 1 4.51 38.31 6.99
CA MET A 1 3.08 38.16 6.65
C MET A 1 2.63 36.87 7.26
N SER A 2 1.53 36.82 7.99
CA SER A 2 0.95 35.55 8.44
C SER A 2 0.58 34.73 7.21
N PRO A 3 0.77 33.39 7.22
CA PRO A 3 0.31 32.55 6.11
C PRO A 3 -1.20 32.74 5.92
N ALA A 4 -1.67 32.56 4.68
CA ALA A 4 -3.10 32.62 4.39
C ALA A 4 -3.85 31.56 5.21
N PRO A 5 -5.06 31.87 5.71
CA PRO A 5 -5.86 30.89 6.46
C PRO A 5 -6.15 29.64 5.64
N VAL A 6 -6.11 28.49 6.30
CA VAL A 6 -6.59 27.24 5.74
C VAL A 6 -8.10 27.16 5.97
N ILE A 7 -8.91 27.04 4.90
CA ILE A 7 -10.37 27.01 5.01
C ILE A 7 -10.88 25.61 4.62
N ILE A 8 -11.54 24.93 5.54
CA ILE A 8 -12.12 23.61 5.38
C ILE A 8 -13.64 23.72 5.35
N ALA A 9 -14.28 23.33 4.26
CA ALA A 9 -15.72 23.24 4.19
C ALA A 9 -16.20 21.85 4.59
N ILE A 10 -17.24 21.77 5.43
CA ILE A 10 -17.98 20.54 5.73
C ILE A 10 -19.37 20.69 5.16
N ASP A 11 -19.64 20.01 4.05
CA ASP A 11 -20.90 20.04 3.35
C ASP A 11 -21.61 18.68 3.41
N GLY A 12 -22.87 18.65 3.05
CA GLY A 12 -23.70 17.44 3.10
C GLY A 12 -25.16 17.82 3.27
N ARG A 13 -26.08 16.88 3.01
CA ARG A 13 -27.51 17.12 3.15
C ARG A 13 -27.92 17.35 4.62
N SER A 14 -29.07 17.95 4.83
CA SER A 14 -29.63 18.16 6.17
C SER A 14 -29.76 16.84 6.94
N GLY A 15 -29.42 16.88 8.24
CA GLY A 15 -29.40 15.70 9.10
C GLY A 15 -28.19 14.78 8.95
N ALA A 16 -27.23 15.09 8.05
CA ALA A 16 -26.00 14.29 7.88
C ALA A 16 -25.00 14.39 9.05
N GLY A 17 -25.24 15.26 10.04
CA GLY A 17 -24.41 15.42 11.22
C GLY A 17 -23.19 16.33 11.03
N LYS A 18 -23.24 17.24 10.04
CA LYS A 18 -22.17 18.21 9.74
C LYS A 18 -21.74 19.03 10.94
N THR A 19 -22.71 19.59 11.67
CA THR A 19 -22.45 20.48 12.83
C THR A 19 -21.70 19.73 13.93
N THR A 20 -22.10 18.52 14.27
CA THR A 20 -21.39 17.68 15.24
C THR A 20 -19.97 17.37 14.77
N LEU A 21 -19.82 16.96 13.51
CA LEU A 21 -18.50 16.70 12.92
C LEU A 21 -17.61 17.95 12.97
N ALA A 22 -18.15 19.12 12.62
CA ALA A 22 -17.41 20.38 12.62
C ALA A 22 -16.95 20.81 14.01
N VAL A 23 -17.84 20.73 15.01
CA VAL A 23 -17.55 21.08 16.40
C VAL A 23 -16.47 20.17 16.98
N GLU A 24 -16.60 18.87 16.81
CA GLU A 24 -15.62 17.91 17.33
C GLU A 24 -14.29 17.98 16.59
N LEU A 25 -14.29 18.14 15.27
CA LEU A 25 -13.07 18.35 14.49
C LEU A 25 -12.36 19.63 14.93
N ALA A 26 -13.12 20.73 15.09
CA ALA A 26 -12.56 22.00 15.62
C ALA A 26 -11.97 21.81 17.02
N ALA A 27 -12.63 21.07 17.90
CA ALA A 27 -12.13 20.81 19.24
C ALA A 27 -10.79 20.07 19.24
N ARG A 28 -10.65 19.06 18.38
CA ARG A 28 -9.39 18.29 18.21
C ARG A 28 -8.27 19.14 17.62
N LEU A 29 -8.57 19.93 16.57
CA LEU A 29 -7.59 20.81 15.94
C LEU A 29 -7.13 21.95 16.89
N ARG A 30 -7.99 22.44 17.79
CA ARG A 30 -7.64 23.47 18.79
C ARG A 30 -6.58 23.04 19.79
N ALA A 31 -6.29 21.74 19.88
CA ALA A 31 -5.15 21.27 20.68
C ALA A 31 -3.81 21.86 20.19
N HIS A 32 -3.69 22.18 18.91
CA HIS A 32 -2.45 22.63 18.28
C HIS A 32 -2.58 23.89 17.41
N HIS A 33 -3.80 24.30 17.05
CA HIS A 33 -4.08 25.37 16.10
C HIS A 33 -5.13 26.35 16.64
N ARG A 34 -5.08 27.59 16.14
CA ARG A 34 -6.20 28.53 16.32
C ARG A 34 -7.26 28.19 15.28
N VAL A 35 -8.46 27.84 15.74
CA VAL A 35 -9.57 27.41 14.88
C VAL A 35 -10.79 28.31 15.07
N SER A 36 -11.29 28.88 13.96
CA SER A 36 -12.57 29.54 13.85
C SER A 36 -13.61 28.64 13.21
N LEU A 37 -14.85 28.74 13.65
CA LEU A 37 -15.97 27.93 13.14
C LEU A 37 -17.10 28.85 12.70
N PHE A 38 -17.70 28.59 11.53
CA PHE A 38 -18.83 29.31 10.99
C PHE A 38 -19.93 28.33 10.54
N HIS A 39 -21.18 28.63 10.93
CA HIS A 39 -22.37 27.84 10.61
C HIS A 39 -23.22 28.58 9.55
N LEU A 40 -23.43 27.94 8.38
CA LEU A 40 -24.20 28.55 7.29
C LEU A 40 -25.68 28.70 7.64
N GLU A 41 -26.22 27.87 8.54
CA GLU A 41 -27.63 27.99 8.94
C GLU A 41 -27.95 29.34 9.59
N ASP A 42 -26.97 30.04 10.11
CA ASP A 42 -27.12 31.38 10.72
C ASP A 42 -27.38 32.48 9.68
N ILE A 43 -27.17 32.22 8.37
CA ILE A 43 -27.23 33.27 7.32
C ILE A 43 -28.30 32.99 6.23
N TYR A 44 -28.97 31.85 6.23
CA TYR A 44 -30.02 31.57 5.26
C TYR A 44 -31.27 32.43 5.47
N PRO A 45 -31.73 33.16 4.45
CA PRO A 45 -32.93 34.00 4.59
C PRO A 45 -34.21 33.14 4.48
N GLY A 46 -34.47 32.31 5.52
CA GLY A 46 -35.64 31.45 5.63
C GLY A 46 -35.60 30.17 4.79
N TRP A 47 -36.70 29.44 4.80
CA TRP A 47 -36.81 28.08 4.23
C TRP A 47 -36.74 27.99 2.69
N ASN A 48 -36.75 29.10 1.96
CA ASN A 48 -36.50 29.17 0.52
C ASN A 48 -35.14 29.80 0.19
N GLY A 49 -34.31 29.97 1.19
CA GLY A 49 -33.12 30.81 1.12
C GLY A 49 -31.83 30.13 0.79
N LEU A 50 -31.79 28.87 0.34
CA LEU A 50 -30.56 28.12 0.13
C LEU A 50 -29.59 28.86 -0.80
N MET A 51 -29.98 29.18 -2.02
CA MET A 51 -29.09 29.85 -2.99
C MET A 51 -28.71 31.26 -2.56
N VAL A 52 -29.65 32.03 -2.02
CA VAL A 52 -29.39 33.40 -1.51
C VAL A 52 -28.44 33.35 -0.31
N GLY A 53 -28.59 32.36 0.55
CA GLY A 53 -27.69 32.14 1.69
C GLY A 53 -26.27 31.78 1.26
N ILE A 54 -26.13 30.95 0.22
CA ILE A 54 -24.82 30.62 -0.38
C ILE A 54 -24.15 31.89 -0.92
N ASP A 55 -24.87 32.74 -1.67
CA ASP A 55 -24.32 33.98 -2.20
C ASP A 55 -23.88 34.93 -1.08
N ARG A 56 -24.73 35.10 -0.02
CA ARG A 56 -24.39 35.90 1.17
C ARG A 56 -23.14 35.36 1.86
N TYR A 57 -23.07 34.05 2.09
CA TYR A 57 -21.93 33.39 2.71
C TYR A 57 -20.64 33.64 1.95
N VAL A 58 -20.63 33.42 0.64
CA VAL A 58 -19.43 33.63 -0.17
C VAL A 58 -18.96 35.07 -0.09
N ALA A 59 -19.84 36.04 -0.29
CA ALA A 59 -19.49 37.45 -0.37
C ALA A 59 -19.11 38.08 1.00
N THR A 60 -19.84 37.73 2.07
CA THR A 60 -19.68 38.43 3.36
C THR A 60 -18.85 37.68 4.39
N VAL A 61 -18.68 36.36 4.23
CA VAL A 61 -17.93 35.51 5.17
C VAL A 61 -16.67 34.97 4.53
N LEU A 62 -16.83 34.21 3.43
CA LEU A 62 -15.73 33.42 2.89
C LEU A 62 -14.66 34.29 2.21
N GLU A 63 -15.03 35.27 1.38
CA GLU A 63 -14.08 36.18 0.73
C GLU A 63 -13.25 37.00 1.72
N PRO A 64 -13.79 37.63 2.77
CA PRO A 64 -12.97 38.31 3.79
C PRO A 64 -12.04 37.34 4.51
N LEU A 65 -12.55 36.19 5.00
CA LEU A 65 -11.72 35.21 5.73
C LEU A 65 -10.58 34.65 4.86
N SER A 66 -10.81 34.45 3.57
CA SER A 66 -9.77 33.96 2.66
C SER A 66 -8.58 34.94 2.49
N ARG A 67 -8.82 36.23 2.71
CA ARG A 67 -7.78 37.29 2.73
C ARG A 67 -7.13 37.46 4.08
N GLY A 68 -7.63 36.78 5.13
CA GLY A 68 -7.19 36.97 6.51
C GLY A 68 -7.86 38.15 7.22
N ASP A 69 -8.95 38.70 6.64
CA ASP A 69 -9.73 39.78 7.20
C ASP A 69 -10.87 39.24 8.09
N ALA A 70 -11.32 40.04 9.04
CA ALA A 70 -12.52 39.74 9.81
C ALA A 70 -13.76 39.83 8.89
N ALA A 71 -14.61 38.82 8.94
CA ALA A 71 -15.86 38.79 8.20
C ALA A 71 -16.99 39.39 9.01
N THR A 72 -17.69 40.41 8.47
CA THR A 72 -18.88 41.01 9.08
C THR A 72 -20.10 40.60 8.26
N TRP A 73 -21.07 40.00 8.91
CA TRP A 73 -22.23 39.38 8.25
C TRP A 73 -23.49 39.58 9.11
N THR A 74 -24.68 39.41 8.49
CA THR A 74 -25.97 39.58 9.16
C THR A 74 -26.59 38.21 9.40
N SER A 75 -26.96 37.92 10.66
CA SER A 75 -27.63 36.66 11.01
C SER A 75 -29.10 36.68 10.57
N TRP A 76 -29.68 35.50 10.38
CA TRP A 76 -31.12 35.35 10.14
C TRP A 76 -31.82 34.98 11.44
N ASP A 77 -32.90 35.71 11.79
CA ASP A 77 -33.79 35.37 12.91
C ASP A 77 -34.88 34.37 12.43
N TRP A 78 -34.68 33.09 12.76
CA TRP A 78 -35.60 32.03 12.39
C TRP A 78 -36.97 32.07 13.06
N GLN A 79 -37.08 32.80 14.22
CA GLN A 79 -38.37 32.94 14.93
C GLN A 79 -39.22 34.03 14.32
N ASN A 80 -38.60 35.14 13.95
CA ASN A 80 -39.29 36.33 13.49
C ASN A 80 -39.23 36.54 11.97
N HIS A 81 -38.45 35.70 11.24
CA HIS A 81 -38.32 35.67 9.76
C HIS A 81 -37.80 37.00 9.16
N TYR A 82 -36.75 37.60 9.77
CA TYR A 82 -36.10 38.79 9.22
C TYR A 82 -34.57 38.73 9.44
N ASP A 83 -33.84 39.66 8.78
CA ASP A 83 -32.41 39.85 8.99
C ASP A 83 -32.17 40.37 10.42
N GLY A 84 -31.43 39.58 11.20
CA GLY A 84 -31.14 39.84 12.61
C GLY A 84 -29.92 40.74 12.85
N ASP A 85 -29.13 40.43 13.87
CA ASP A 85 -27.98 41.22 14.27
C ASP A 85 -26.78 41.07 13.33
N SER A 86 -25.97 42.14 13.25
CA SER A 86 -24.66 42.09 12.63
C SER A 86 -23.69 41.32 13.53
N ARG A 87 -23.03 40.33 12.98
CA ARG A 87 -22.06 39.46 13.66
C ARG A 87 -20.68 39.54 13.01
N VAL A 88 -19.65 39.13 13.73
CA VAL A 88 -18.26 39.12 13.24
C VAL A 88 -17.65 37.73 13.44
N THR A 89 -17.06 37.18 12.38
CA THR A 89 -16.22 35.98 12.44
C THR A 89 -14.76 36.39 12.24
N LEU A 90 -13.90 36.05 13.20
CA LEU A 90 -12.48 36.40 13.14
C LEU A 90 -11.69 35.38 12.33
N PRO A 91 -10.67 35.81 11.57
CA PRO A 91 -9.77 34.91 10.89
C PRO A 91 -8.93 34.10 11.89
N ALA A 92 -8.61 32.88 11.54
CA ALA A 92 -7.77 31.98 12.32
C ALA A 92 -6.80 31.22 11.39
N GLU A 93 -5.88 30.48 11.96
CA GLU A 93 -4.98 29.63 11.20
C GLU A 93 -5.76 28.58 10.38
N ILE A 94 -6.78 27.98 11.02
CA ILE A 94 -7.75 27.10 10.38
C ILE A 94 -9.15 27.69 10.56
N VAL A 95 -9.90 27.76 9.47
CA VAL A 95 -11.31 28.15 9.49
C VAL A 95 -12.14 26.95 9.02
N ILE A 96 -13.09 26.52 9.83
CA ILE A 96 -14.08 25.51 9.44
C ILE A 96 -15.38 26.22 9.12
N VAL A 97 -15.94 25.96 7.94
CA VAL A 97 -17.26 26.43 7.53
C VAL A 97 -18.14 25.22 7.31
N GLU A 98 -19.34 25.18 7.91
CA GLU A 98 -20.21 24.04 7.78
C GLU A 98 -21.65 24.44 7.43
N GLY A 99 -22.30 23.59 6.65
CA GLY A 99 -23.70 23.75 6.25
C GLY A 99 -23.96 23.24 4.86
N VAL A 100 -25.24 23.19 4.46
CA VAL A 100 -25.65 22.85 3.10
C VAL A 100 -25.17 23.94 2.16
N GLY A 101 -24.37 23.63 1.15
CA GLY A 101 -23.82 24.63 0.24
C GLY A 101 -22.50 25.28 0.70
N ALA A 102 -21.90 24.81 1.80
CA ALA A 102 -20.61 25.29 2.25
C ALA A 102 -19.51 25.13 1.17
N ALA A 103 -19.63 24.09 0.34
CA ALA A 103 -18.72 23.78 -0.76
C ALA A 103 -19.33 24.03 -2.16
N ALA A 104 -20.31 24.94 -2.26
CA ALA A 104 -20.88 25.32 -3.55
C ALA A 104 -19.81 25.80 -4.56
N ALA A 105 -20.08 25.68 -5.85
CA ALA A 105 -19.15 26.02 -6.94
C ALA A 105 -18.50 27.40 -6.77
N ALA A 106 -19.28 28.37 -6.34
CA ALA A 106 -18.78 29.73 -6.08
C ALA A 106 -17.78 29.80 -4.91
N ALA A 107 -17.92 28.91 -3.92
CA ALA A 107 -17.06 28.85 -2.72
C ALA A 107 -15.75 28.09 -2.99
N ARG A 108 -15.78 26.99 -3.79
CA ARG A 108 -14.67 26.04 -3.92
C ARG A 108 -13.31 26.65 -4.21
N ARG A 109 -13.23 27.73 -5.01
CA ARG A 109 -11.96 28.43 -5.33
C ARG A 109 -11.28 29.09 -4.10
N LEU A 110 -12.03 29.29 -3.01
CA LEU A 110 -11.57 29.93 -1.78
C LEU A 110 -11.32 28.90 -0.67
N LEU A 111 -11.66 27.63 -0.90
CA LEU A 111 -11.51 26.54 0.05
C LEU A 111 -10.18 25.83 -0.14
N SER A 112 -9.59 25.38 0.97
CA SER A 112 -8.39 24.54 0.98
C SER A 112 -8.74 23.04 0.93
N ALA A 113 -9.91 22.67 1.45
CA ALA A 113 -10.43 21.30 1.38
C ALA A 113 -11.95 21.27 1.53
N VAL A 114 -12.56 20.24 0.94
CA VAL A 114 -13.99 19.95 1.00
C VAL A 114 -14.20 18.59 1.64
N ILE A 115 -14.98 18.54 2.71
CA ILE A 115 -15.45 17.31 3.37
C ILE A 115 -16.93 17.16 3.06
N TRP A 116 -17.31 16.06 2.42
CA TRP A 116 -18.71 15.67 2.21
C TRP A 116 -19.13 14.68 3.29
N ALA A 117 -20.07 15.11 4.16
CA ALA A 117 -20.69 14.25 5.17
C ALA A 117 -22.00 13.65 4.61
N ASP A 118 -22.08 12.33 4.64
CA ASP A 118 -23.24 11.57 4.19
C ASP A 118 -23.82 10.71 5.32
N SER A 119 -25.10 10.39 5.21
CA SER A 119 -25.83 9.43 6.04
C SER A 119 -27.08 8.96 5.29
N PRO A 120 -27.58 7.74 5.54
CA PRO A 120 -28.81 7.27 4.95
C PRO A 120 -30.00 8.22 5.20
N GLU A 121 -30.88 8.35 4.22
CA GLU A 121 -31.97 9.34 4.26
C GLU A 121 -32.86 9.21 5.51
N GLU A 122 -33.24 8.00 5.88
CA GLU A 122 -34.03 7.73 7.09
C GLU A 122 -33.35 8.24 8.36
N VAL A 123 -32.01 8.02 8.45
CA VAL A 123 -31.20 8.48 9.58
C VAL A 123 -31.13 10.00 9.60
N ARG A 124 -30.95 10.64 8.44
CA ARG A 124 -30.88 12.10 8.32
C ARG A 124 -32.20 12.74 8.75
N ARG A 125 -33.31 12.21 8.26
CA ARG A 125 -34.65 12.71 8.61
C ARG A 125 -34.92 12.60 10.10
N THR A 126 -34.67 11.44 10.69
CA THR A 126 -34.83 11.22 12.13
C THR A 126 -34.03 12.22 12.93
N ARG A 127 -32.72 12.34 12.64
CA ARG A 127 -31.82 13.26 13.36
C ARG A 127 -32.25 14.73 13.27
N ALA A 128 -32.71 15.17 12.09
CA ALA A 128 -33.14 16.54 11.89
C ALA A 128 -34.43 16.86 12.65
N LEU A 129 -35.38 15.94 12.64
CA LEU A 129 -36.66 16.11 13.36
C LEU A 129 -36.48 15.99 14.89
N ASP A 130 -35.61 15.12 15.36
CA ASP A 130 -35.28 15.00 16.79
C ASP A 130 -34.61 16.27 17.34
N ARG A 131 -33.76 16.94 16.51
CA ARG A 131 -33.09 18.19 16.90
C ARG A 131 -34.02 19.38 16.95
N ASP A 132 -34.79 19.61 15.88
CA ASP A 132 -35.53 20.86 15.65
C ASP A 132 -37.03 20.73 15.80
N GLY A 133 -37.54 19.50 15.98
CA GLY A 133 -38.92 19.19 16.28
C GLY A 133 -39.94 19.80 15.33
N GLY A 134 -41.06 20.30 15.86
CA GLY A 134 -42.15 20.87 15.09
C GLY A 134 -41.81 22.14 14.28
N THR A 135 -40.63 22.73 14.48
CA THR A 135 -40.18 23.91 13.72
C THR A 135 -39.68 23.52 12.33
N TYR A 136 -39.07 22.35 12.18
CA TYR A 136 -38.46 21.90 10.92
C TYR A 136 -39.40 20.96 10.14
N GLU A 137 -40.23 20.17 10.82
CA GLU A 137 -41.07 19.15 10.21
C GLU A 137 -41.96 19.68 9.05
N PRO A 138 -42.59 20.88 9.14
CA PRO A 138 -43.43 21.41 8.04
C PRO A 138 -42.62 21.81 6.80
N TYR A 139 -41.29 22.03 6.93
CA TYR A 139 -40.44 22.55 5.87
C TYR A 139 -39.42 21.52 5.35
N TRP A 140 -39.42 20.30 5.90
CA TRP A 140 -38.46 19.25 5.50
C TRP A 140 -38.48 18.98 4.00
N ASP A 141 -39.64 18.68 3.44
CA ASP A 141 -39.76 18.33 2.03
C ASP A 141 -39.41 19.52 1.11
N GLN A 142 -39.79 20.74 1.52
CA GLN A 142 -39.47 21.98 0.80
C GLN A 142 -37.95 22.24 0.77
N TRP A 143 -37.28 22.06 1.89
CA TRP A 143 -35.82 22.24 1.98
C TRP A 143 -35.08 21.12 1.24
N ALA A 144 -35.51 19.86 1.39
CA ALA A 144 -34.95 18.71 0.70
C ALA A 144 -35.03 18.83 -0.83
N ALA A 145 -36.11 19.40 -1.35
CA ALA A 145 -36.25 19.67 -2.78
C ALA A 145 -35.22 20.70 -3.30
N GLN A 146 -34.91 21.76 -2.51
CA GLN A 146 -33.89 22.73 -2.88
C GLN A 146 -32.47 22.10 -2.84
N GLU A 147 -32.18 21.27 -1.83
CA GLU A 147 -30.94 20.52 -1.75
C GLU A 147 -30.76 19.62 -2.98
N GLU A 148 -31.79 18.90 -3.38
CA GLU A 148 -31.75 17.98 -4.51
C GLU A 148 -31.55 18.71 -5.84
N GLU A 149 -32.26 19.80 -6.07
CA GLU A 149 -32.10 20.63 -7.27
C GLU A 149 -30.73 21.26 -7.34
N TRP A 150 -30.22 21.74 -6.21
CA TRP A 150 -28.86 22.31 -6.13
C TRP A 150 -27.79 21.23 -6.40
N LEU A 151 -27.88 20.06 -5.77
CA LEU A 151 -26.92 18.96 -5.96
C LEU A 151 -26.94 18.41 -7.38
N ARG A 152 -28.11 18.41 -8.05
CA ARG A 152 -28.23 17.98 -9.44
C ARG A 152 -27.43 18.88 -10.39
N THR A 153 -27.24 20.14 -10.04
CA THR A 153 -26.50 21.12 -10.86
C THR A 153 -25.06 21.31 -10.43
N ASP A 154 -24.74 21.13 -9.16
CA ASP A 154 -23.41 21.42 -8.59
C ASP A 154 -22.57 20.16 -8.27
N ASP A 155 -23.18 19.01 -8.10
CA ASP A 155 -22.52 17.71 -7.83
C ASP A 155 -21.33 17.80 -6.82
N VAL A 156 -21.56 18.45 -5.68
CA VAL A 156 -20.54 18.65 -4.62
C VAL A 156 -19.86 17.35 -4.17
N PRO A 157 -20.56 16.21 -4.05
CA PRO A 157 -19.92 14.95 -3.70
C PRO A 157 -18.75 14.54 -4.61
N GLN A 158 -18.79 14.88 -5.91
CA GLN A 158 -17.71 14.58 -6.85
C GLN A 158 -16.49 15.49 -6.66
N HIS A 159 -16.68 16.64 -6.04
CA HIS A 159 -15.64 17.63 -5.77
C HIS A 159 -15.08 17.55 -4.33
N ALA A 160 -15.55 16.58 -3.54
CA ALA A 160 -15.07 16.41 -2.17
C ALA A 160 -13.69 15.75 -2.13
N ASP A 161 -12.77 16.36 -1.38
CA ASP A 161 -11.47 15.80 -1.07
C ASP A 161 -11.58 14.65 -0.06
N VAL A 162 -12.53 14.77 0.88
CA VAL A 162 -12.84 13.73 1.87
C VAL A 162 -14.34 13.45 1.85
N ARG A 163 -14.71 12.17 1.78
CA ARG A 163 -16.07 11.69 1.97
C ARG A 163 -16.15 10.93 3.28
N VAL A 164 -17.17 11.18 4.08
CA VAL A 164 -17.37 10.50 5.35
C VAL A 164 -18.80 9.99 5.49
N LEU A 165 -18.95 8.68 5.73
CA LEU A 165 -20.23 8.09 6.11
C LEU A 165 -20.40 8.27 7.62
N ASN A 166 -21.09 9.35 8.01
CA ASN A 166 -21.23 9.74 9.40
C ASN A 166 -22.16 8.79 10.16
N ARG A 167 -21.57 7.81 10.85
CA ARG A 167 -22.24 6.82 11.69
C ARG A 167 -22.61 7.39 13.06
N ALA A 168 -23.44 6.67 13.80
CA ALA A 168 -23.85 7.08 15.15
C ALA A 168 -22.79 6.76 16.24
N ASP A 169 -21.68 6.09 15.88
CA ASP A 169 -20.63 5.64 16.79
C ASP A 169 -19.65 6.74 17.23
N GLY A 170 -19.73 7.94 16.61
CA GLY A 170 -18.87 9.07 16.93
C GLY A 170 -17.43 8.97 16.41
N SER A 171 -17.11 7.98 15.54
CA SER A 171 -15.75 7.78 15.00
C SER A 171 -15.36 8.84 13.96
N ALA A 172 -16.31 9.37 13.21
CA ALA A 172 -16.11 10.22 12.04
C ALA A 172 -15.11 11.38 12.22
N PRO A 173 -15.08 12.15 13.33
CA PRO A 173 -14.12 13.24 13.50
C PRO A 173 -12.67 12.74 13.63
N ALA A 174 -12.45 11.58 14.25
CA ALA A 174 -11.14 10.96 14.36
C ALA A 174 -10.67 10.43 13.01
N ASP A 175 -11.54 9.74 12.28
CA ASP A 175 -11.26 9.16 10.97
C ASP A 175 -10.93 10.25 9.94
N VAL A 176 -11.72 11.32 9.91
CA VAL A 176 -11.46 12.50 9.05
C VAL A 176 -10.12 13.14 9.42
N LEU A 177 -9.84 13.36 10.71
CA LEU A 177 -8.59 13.98 11.14
C LEU A 177 -7.35 13.18 10.71
N GLN A 178 -7.43 11.85 10.66
CA GLN A 178 -6.34 11.00 10.17
C GLN A 178 -6.01 11.25 8.70
N LEU A 179 -7.00 11.65 7.89
CA LEU A 179 -6.84 11.83 6.44
C LEU A 179 -6.47 13.26 6.02
N LEU A 180 -6.88 14.29 6.78
CA LEU A 180 -6.65 15.69 6.43
C LEU A 180 -5.18 16.04 6.15
N PRO A 181 -4.18 15.54 6.91
CA PRO A 181 -2.77 15.87 6.65
C PRO A 181 -2.23 15.34 5.32
N TYR A 182 -2.92 14.41 4.67
CA TYR A 182 -2.52 13.89 3.35
C TYR A 182 -2.91 14.82 2.20
N LEU A 183 -3.88 15.70 2.44
CA LEU A 183 -4.33 16.67 1.42
C LEU A 183 -3.24 17.72 1.17
N PRO A 184 -2.79 17.93 -0.08
CA PRO A 184 -1.67 18.82 -0.38
C PRO A 184 -1.86 20.26 0.10
N ALA A 185 -3.11 20.77 0.06
CA ALA A 185 -3.43 22.12 0.51
C ALA A 185 -3.39 22.27 2.04
N LEU A 186 -3.60 21.20 2.80
CA LEU A 186 -3.58 21.18 4.26
C LEU A 186 -2.22 20.77 4.84
N ALA A 187 -1.43 20.01 4.07
CA ALA A 187 -0.16 19.45 4.51
C ALA A 187 0.80 20.49 5.13
N PRO A 188 0.95 21.75 4.63
CA PRO A 188 1.83 22.73 5.27
C PRO A 188 1.41 23.10 6.70
N ALA A 189 0.10 23.14 6.98
CA ALA A 189 -0.42 23.45 8.31
C ALA A 189 -0.42 22.20 9.22
N LEU A 190 -0.79 21.02 8.67
CA LEU A 190 -0.99 19.78 9.42
C LEU A 190 0.18 18.78 9.33
N SER A 191 1.27 19.13 8.61
CA SER A 191 2.44 18.25 8.49
C SER A 191 3.10 17.91 9.83
N PRO A 192 3.11 18.77 10.87
CA PRO A 192 3.63 18.39 12.17
C PRO A 192 2.88 17.23 12.82
N GLU A 193 1.56 17.13 12.62
CA GLU A 193 0.74 16.02 13.10
C GLU A 193 1.11 14.73 12.39
N LEU A 194 1.38 14.80 11.08
CA LEU A 194 1.70 13.66 10.24
C LEU A 194 3.16 13.22 10.40
N SER A 195 4.11 14.12 10.21
CA SER A 195 5.54 13.79 10.17
C SER A 195 6.11 13.36 11.53
N ALA A 196 5.65 14.00 12.60
CA ALA A 196 6.05 13.64 13.96
C ALA A 196 5.16 12.57 14.58
N ARG A 197 3.99 12.26 13.99
CA ARG A 197 2.99 11.36 14.57
C ARG A 197 2.83 11.63 16.06
N ARG A 198 2.57 12.88 16.43
CA ARG A 198 2.57 13.37 17.81
C ARG A 198 1.83 12.44 18.77
N GLY A 199 2.51 12.07 19.86
CA GLY A 199 1.94 11.21 20.90
C GLY A 199 1.91 9.72 20.55
N LEU A 200 2.44 9.29 19.42
CA LEU A 200 2.53 7.87 19.12
C LEU A 200 3.62 7.22 19.97
N SER A 201 3.24 6.19 20.69
CA SER A 201 4.14 5.26 21.39
C SER A 201 3.77 3.83 21.02
N ILE A 202 4.75 2.94 21.05
CA ILE A 202 4.54 1.52 20.77
C ILE A 202 4.53 0.75 22.09
N ARG A 203 3.48 -0.02 22.28
CA ARG A 203 3.40 -1.04 23.33
C ARG A 203 3.87 -2.35 22.73
N THR A 204 4.75 -3.06 23.43
CA THR A 204 5.32 -4.33 22.99
C THR A 204 5.16 -5.40 24.04
N GLU A 205 4.92 -6.63 23.60
CA GLU A 205 4.92 -7.82 24.43
C GLU A 205 5.65 -8.94 23.71
N GLN A 206 6.58 -9.58 24.40
CA GLN A 206 7.28 -10.78 23.94
C GLN A 206 6.63 -12.03 24.55
N LEU A 207 6.40 -13.02 23.71
CA LEU A 207 5.89 -14.33 24.10
C LEU A 207 6.91 -15.40 23.71
N ASP A 208 7.38 -16.17 24.68
CA ASP A 208 8.37 -17.24 24.50
C ASP A 208 7.67 -18.52 23.99
N THR A 209 7.07 -18.41 22.80
CA THR A 209 6.33 -19.51 22.19
C THR A 209 6.41 -19.42 20.65
N ARG A 210 6.36 -20.60 20.00
CA ARG A 210 6.45 -20.73 18.55
C ARG A 210 5.08 -21.21 18.00
N PRO A 211 4.20 -20.27 17.60
CA PRO A 211 2.93 -20.63 16.99
C PRO A 211 3.09 -21.18 15.58
N ASP A 212 2.13 -21.99 15.11
CA ASP A 212 1.99 -22.25 13.67
C ASP A 212 1.61 -20.96 12.95
N PRO A 213 2.44 -20.46 12.01
CA PRO A 213 2.21 -19.16 11.42
C PRO A 213 0.92 -19.07 10.59
N ALA A 214 0.54 -20.17 9.89
CA ALA A 214 -0.66 -20.19 9.07
C ALA A 214 -1.94 -20.23 9.93
N ALA A 215 -1.92 -21.01 11.01
CA ALA A 215 -3.02 -21.05 11.97
C ALA A 215 -3.21 -19.68 12.65
N LEU A 216 -2.12 -19.05 13.07
CA LEU A 216 -2.14 -17.74 13.70
C LEU A 216 -2.69 -16.66 12.76
N PHE A 217 -2.16 -16.56 11.53
CA PHE A 217 -2.64 -15.59 10.55
C PHE A 217 -4.14 -15.77 10.28
N ASN A 218 -4.57 -16.99 10.02
CA ASN A 218 -5.98 -17.28 9.76
C ASN A 218 -6.89 -16.97 10.97
N SER A 219 -6.40 -17.18 12.18
CA SER A 219 -7.15 -16.87 13.41
C SER A 219 -7.34 -15.37 13.61
N LEU A 220 -6.29 -14.58 13.41
CA LEU A 220 -6.30 -13.13 13.64
C LEU A 220 -6.88 -12.34 12.46
N TYR A 221 -6.57 -12.74 11.23
CA TYR A 221 -6.77 -11.91 10.04
C TYR A 221 -7.55 -12.61 8.92
N GLY A 222 -7.96 -13.86 9.09
CA GLY A 222 -8.64 -14.63 8.04
C GLY A 222 -10.00 -14.08 7.58
N THR A 223 -10.58 -13.14 8.32
CA THR A 223 -11.83 -12.44 7.98
C THR A 223 -11.63 -10.95 7.68
N SER A 224 -10.40 -10.44 7.80
CA SER A 224 -10.09 -9.05 7.50
C SER A 224 -10.20 -8.78 6.00
N ALA A 225 -10.82 -7.67 5.62
CA ALA A 225 -10.93 -7.27 4.21
C ALA A 225 -9.56 -6.92 3.62
N ASN A 226 -8.70 -6.31 4.43
CA ASN A 226 -7.32 -6.00 4.07
C ASN A 226 -6.39 -6.60 5.12
N ALA A 227 -5.48 -7.46 4.69
CA ALA A 227 -4.51 -8.09 5.57
C ALA A 227 -3.21 -8.40 4.82
N VAL A 228 -2.10 -8.32 5.52
CA VAL A 228 -0.76 -8.58 4.98
C VAL A 228 -0.01 -9.55 5.88
N TRP A 229 0.51 -10.59 5.27
CA TRP A 229 1.50 -11.48 5.87
C TRP A 229 2.78 -11.46 5.03
N LEU A 230 3.81 -10.81 5.55
CA LEU A 230 5.17 -10.94 5.03
C LEU A 230 5.78 -12.16 5.72
N ASP A 231 5.92 -13.26 4.97
CA ASP A 231 6.23 -14.57 5.49
C ASP A 231 7.66 -14.99 5.12
N SER A 232 8.35 -15.58 6.06
CA SER A 232 9.63 -16.26 5.86
C SER A 232 9.39 -17.76 5.79
N SER A 233 8.76 -18.23 4.70
CA SER A 233 8.25 -19.59 4.60
C SER A 233 9.33 -20.69 4.60
N ASN A 234 10.59 -20.34 4.32
CA ASN A 234 11.75 -21.23 4.38
C ASN A 234 12.50 -21.19 5.73
N ALA A 235 12.00 -20.47 6.74
CA ALA A 235 12.68 -20.30 8.02
C ALA A 235 13.00 -21.63 8.73
N SER A 236 12.11 -22.63 8.64
CA SER A 236 12.33 -23.96 9.21
C SER A 236 13.46 -24.73 8.53
N GLN A 237 13.82 -24.37 7.29
CA GLN A 237 14.88 -25.01 6.50
C GLN A 237 16.22 -24.27 6.62
N ALA A 238 16.19 -23.01 7.10
CA ALA A 238 17.38 -22.19 7.32
C ALA A 238 18.14 -22.58 8.61
N GLY A 239 17.55 -23.37 9.48
CA GLY A 239 18.14 -23.80 10.77
C GLY A 239 19.48 -24.51 10.66
N ASP A 240 19.76 -25.21 9.55
CA ASP A 240 21.04 -25.85 9.27
C ASP A 240 22.16 -24.85 8.87
N GLN A 241 21.82 -23.57 8.69
CA GLN A 241 22.74 -22.50 8.28
C GLN A 241 22.76 -21.35 9.31
N ALA A 242 22.54 -21.66 10.59
CA ALA A 242 22.54 -20.68 11.67
C ALA A 242 23.77 -19.76 11.58
N GLY A 243 23.54 -18.42 11.56
CA GLY A 243 24.58 -17.41 11.40
C GLY A 243 24.94 -17.04 9.97
N SER A 244 24.33 -17.63 8.94
CA SER A 244 24.54 -17.22 7.55
C SER A 244 23.67 -15.99 7.17
N GLU A 245 24.08 -15.24 6.14
CA GLU A 245 23.28 -14.15 5.54
C GLU A 245 21.91 -14.66 5.06
N ALA A 246 21.84 -15.89 4.55
CA ALA A 246 20.60 -16.53 4.13
C ALA A 246 19.62 -16.70 5.31
N ALA A 247 20.09 -17.09 6.48
CA ALA A 247 19.28 -17.20 7.68
C ALA A 247 18.76 -15.84 8.15
N GLY A 248 19.54 -14.78 8.00
CA GLY A 248 19.14 -13.41 8.34
C GLY A 248 17.95 -12.90 7.52
N ARG A 249 17.81 -13.33 6.24
CA ARG A 249 16.66 -12.95 5.38
C ARG A 249 15.35 -13.59 5.83
N SER A 250 15.42 -14.77 6.46
CA SER A 250 14.27 -15.57 6.86
C SER A 250 13.96 -15.47 8.37
N ARG A 251 14.52 -14.47 9.05
CA ARG A 251 14.41 -14.37 10.51
C ARG A 251 13.01 -13.98 10.96
N PHE A 252 12.36 -13.04 10.28
CA PHE A 252 11.10 -12.48 10.75
C PHE A 252 9.94 -12.76 9.80
N SER A 253 8.77 -13.07 10.36
CA SER A 253 7.48 -12.96 9.67
C SER A 253 6.64 -11.88 10.34
N ILE A 254 5.92 -11.08 9.53
CA ILE A 254 5.11 -9.95 9.99
C ILE A 254 3.67 -10.15 9.53
N MET A 255 2.72 -10.03 10.46
CA MET A 255 1.29 -10.20 10.20
C MET A 255 0.52 -8.98 10.70
N ALA A 256 -0.33 -8.39 9.85
CA ALA A 256 -1.10 -7.21 10.20
C ALA A 256 -2.36 -7.06 9.34
N ASP A 257 -3.31 -6.24 9.81
CA ASP A 257 -4.45 -5.73 9.07
C ASP A 257 -4.58 -4.20 9.20
N ASP A 258 -5.56 -3.61 8.51
CA ASP A 258 -5.90 -2.19 8.60
C ASP A 258 -7.00 -1.89 9.63
N ALA A 259 -7.26 -2.80 10.56
CA ALA A 259 -8.24 -2.59 11.61
C ALA A 259 -7.67 -1.87 12.84
N GLY A 260 -8.56 -1.46 13.75
CA GLY A 260 -8.23 -0.71 14.96
C GLY A 260 -8.14 0.79 14.75
N THR A 261 -7.93 1.52 15.85
CA THR A 261 -8.00 3.00 15.90
C THR A 261 -7.08 3.70 14.89
N HIS A 262 -5.91 3.14 14.60
CA HIS A 262 -4.93 3.72 13.67
C HIS A 262 -4.95 3.09 12.29
N GLY A 263 -5.80 2.09 12.06
CA GLY A 263 -5.83 1.36 10.80
C GLY A 263 -6.23 2.22 9.62
N GLN A 264 -5.50 2.10 8.50
CA GLN A 264 -5.82 2.79 7.24
C GLN A 264 -5.48 1.87 6.06
N SER A 265 -6.12 2.12 4.92
CA SER A 265 -5.71 1.53 3.66
C SER A 265 -5.51 2.59 2.58
N MET A 266 -4.66 2.28 1.60
CA MET A 266 -4.35 3.17 0.48
C MET A 266 -4.26 2.36 -0.81
N THR A 267 -4.89 2.89 -1.86
CA THR A 267 -4.77 2.40 -3.23
C THR A 267 -4.35 3.55 -4.13
N HIS A 268 -3.29 3.36 -4.92
CA HIS A 268 -2.78 4.36 -5.86
C HIS A 268 -2.96 3.89 -7.30
N ARG A 269 -3.44 4.78 -8.18
CA ARG A 269 -3.54 4.56 -9.62
C ARG A 269 -3.26 5.86 -10.38
N SER A 270 -2.34 5.83 -11.32
CA SER A 270 -2.10 6.93 -12.27
C SER A 270 -2.03 8.32 -11.64
N GLY A 271 -1.26 8.46 -10.55
CA GLY A 271 -1.05 9.73 -9.86
C GLY A 271 -2.15 10.14 -8.88
N GLN A 272 -3.14 9.29 -8.63
CA GLN A 272 -4.20 9.52 -7.67
C GLN A 272 -4.23 8.41 -6.61
N SER A 273 -4.30 8.80 -5.34
CA SER A 273 -4.44 7.89 -4.19
C SER A 273 -5.82 8.00 -3.58
N GLU A 274 -6.44 6.87 -3.32
CA GLU A 274 -7.58 6.75 -2.43
C GLU A 274 -7.08 6.23 -1.08
N LEU A 275 -7.32 6.99 -0.01
CA LEU A 275 -6.97 6.62 1.36
C LEU A 275 -8.24 6.44 2.18
N ARG A 276 -8.29 5.40 3.00
CA ARG A 276 -9.42 5.13 3.89
C ARG A 276 -8.95 5.05 5.33
N ALA A 277 -9.73 5.64 6.24
CA ALA A 277 -9.59 5.51 7.67
C ALA A 277 -11.01 5.35 8.25
N GLY A 278 -11.31 4.20 8.84
CA GLY A 278 -12.62 3.90 9.39
C GLY A 278 -13.78 4.18 8.43
N CYS A 279 -14.60 5.20 8.72
CA CYS A 279 -15.75 5.60 7.89
C CYS A 279 -15.43 6.74 6.89
N ALA A 280 -14.19 7.21 6.81
CA ALA A 280 -13.77 8.30 5.93
C ALA A 280 -12.91 7.80 4.78
N THR A 281 -13.04 8.46 3.62
CA THR A 281 -12.24 8.20 2.41
C THR A 281 -11.76 9.52 1.84
N ALA A 282 -10.45 9.67 1.63
CA ALA A 282 -9.84 10.82 0.98
C ALA A 282 -9.32 10.47 -0.40
N THR A 283 -9.44 11.41 -1.33
CA THR A 283 -8.84 11.32 -2.67
C THR A 283 -7.72 12.35 -2.78
N VAL A 284 -6.50 11.89 -3.06
CA VAL A 284 -5.30 12.72 -3.12
C VAL A 284 -4.64 12.60 -4.48
N ALA A 285 -4.66 13.68 -5.26
CA ALA A 285 -3.95 13.77 -6.54
C ALA A 285 -2.49 14.19 -6.29
N ARG A 286 -1.60 13.21 -6.23
CA ARG A 286 -0.17 13.42 -5.98
C ARG A 286 0.63 12.20 -6.43
N PRO A 287 1.86 12.35 -6.95
CA PRO A 287 2.76 11.23 -7.21
C PRO A 287 2.98 10.38 -5.94
N PHE A 288 3.03 9.06 -6.12
CA PHE A 288 3.12 8.10 -5.01
C PHE A 288 4.36 8.33 -4.13
N PHE A 289 5.55 8.48 -4.74
CA PHE A 289 6.78 8.65 -3.95
C PHE A 289 6.81 9.98 -3.20
N ARG A 290 6.14 11.04 -3.71
CA ARG A 290 5.95 12.30 -2.99
C ARG A 290 4.97 12.16 -1.82
N TRP A 291 3.91 11.36 -1.98
CA TRP A 291 3.04 11.00 -0.89
C TRP A 291 3.78 10.17 0.17
N LEU A 292 4.52 9.14 -0.27
CA LEU A 292 5.31 8.28 0.61
C LEU A 292 6.32 9.08 1.45
N ASP A 293 6.99 10.06 0.85
CA ASP A 293 7.91 10.95 1.58
C ASP A 293 7.20 11.72 2.70
N THR A 294 5.97 12.14 2.46
CA THR A 294 5.16 12.85 3.47
C THR A 294 4.80 11.95 4.65
N VAL A 295 4.49 10.67 4.42
CA VAL A 295 4.00 9.75 5.45
C VAL A 295 5.10 8.95 6.15
N TRP A 296 6.27 8.82 5.51
CA TRP A 296 7.37 7.97 5.96
C TRP A 296 8.73 8.70 5.99
N GLY A 297 8.81 9.93 5.49
CA GLY A 297 10.09 10.67 5.34
C GLY A 297 10.86 10.90 6.62
N ASN A 298 10.18 10.98 7.77
CA ASN A 298 10.79 11.14 9.09
C ASN A 298 10.38 10.01 10.04
N PRO A 299 11.32 9.43 10.80
CA PRO A 299 10.99 8.48 11.85
C PRO A 299 10.02 9.06 12.87
N ALA A 300 8.91 8.35 13.12
CA ALA A 300 7.87 8.78 14.05
C ALA A 300 8.01 8.13 15.43
N VAL A 301 8.67 6.97 15.50
CA VAL A 301 8.87 6.20 16.72
C VAL A 301 10.31 5.69 16.80
N SER A 302 10.77 5.37 18.00
CA SER A 302 12.02 4.63 18.22
C SER A 302 11.74 3.13 18.24
N THR A 303 12.72 2.32 17.84
CA THR A 303 12.66 0.87 18.03
C THR A 303 12.57 0.57 19.52
N PRO A 304 11.59 -0.24 19.97
CA PRO A 304 11.45 -0.59 21.38
C PRO A 304 12.67 -1.34 21.92
N GLU A 305 13.00 -1.08 23.19
CA GLU A 305 14.14 -1.74 23.84
C GLU A 305 13.91 -3.27 23.90
N GLY A 306 14.95 -4.04 23.55
CA GLY A 306 14.90 -5.51 23.53
C GLY A 306 14.19 -6.10 22.29
N TYR A 307 13.50 -5.33 21.48
CA TYR A 307 12.88 -5.83 20.26
C TYR A 307 13.94 -5.97 19.13
N PRO A 308 14.13 -7.18 18.58
CA PRO A 308 15.23 -7.43 17.64
C PRO A 308 14.89 -7.09 16.19
N GLY A 309 13.61 -6.77 15.88
CA GLY A 309 13.14 -6.51 14.52
C GLY A 309 13.30 -5.05 14.10
N GLU A 310 13.32 -4.82 12.79
CA GLU A 310 13.35 -3.47 12.19
C GLU A 310 11.94 -2.90 11.96
N PHE A 311 10.92 -3.75 11.89
CA PHE A 311 9.55 -3.32 11.68
C PHE A 311 8.91 -2.86 12.99
N THR A 312 8.53 -1.60 13.05
CA THR A 312 7.90 -0.96 14.22
C THR A 312 6.56 -0.34 13.84
N LEU A 313 5.70 -1.14 13.17
CA LEU A 313 4.41 -0.70 12.62
C LEU A 313 4.57 0.30 11.46
N GLY A 314 3.47 0.64 10.78
CA GLY A 314 3.47 1.54 9.63
C GLY A 314 2.81 0.93 8.40
N TRP A 315 3.29 1.27 7.22
CA TRP A 315 2.70 0.87 5.94
C TRP A 315 3.26 -0.47 5.45
N LEU A 316 2.39 -1.40 5.04
CA LEU A 316 2.76 -2.69 4.44
C LEU A 316 1.94 -2.92 3.17
N GLY A 317 2.54 -3.57 2.17
CA GLY A 317 1.82 -3.96 0.96
C GLY A 317 2.70 -4.10 -0.27
N CYS A 318 2.19 -3.66 -1.42
CA CYS A 318 2.84 -3.85 -2.71
C CYS A 318 2.86 -2.60 -3.58
N LEU A 319 3.90 -2.52 -4.42
CA LEU A 319 4.15 -1.50 -5.44
C LEU A 319 4.17 -2.17 -6.81
N GLY A 320 3.34 -1.70 -7.75
CA GLY A 320 3.30 -2.17 -9.13
C GLY A 320 4.44 -1.57 -9.97
N TYR A 321 4.85 -2.30 -11.01
CA TYR A 321 5.91 -1.89 -11.91
C TYR A 321 5.64 -0.55 -12.61
N GLU A 322 4.37 -0.22 -12.84
CA GLU A 322 3.97 1.00 -13.54
C GLU A 322 4.26 2.29 -12.76
N LEU A 323 4.60 2.23 -11.47
CA LEU A 323 5.19 3.37 -10.75
C LEU A 323 6.50 3.86 -11.39
N LYS A 324 7.10 3.11 -12.32
CA LYS A 324 8.22 3.55 -13.16
C LYS A 324 7.98 4.90 -13.84
N ARG A 325 6.69 5.25 -14.09
CA ARG A 325 6.33 6.58 -14.65
C ARG A 325 6.80 7.74 -13.78
N GLU A 326 6.93 7.52 -12.48
CA GLU A 326 7.43 8.53 -11.54
C GLU A 326 8.96 8.54 -11.42
N THR A 327 9.64 7.54 -12.03
CA THR A 327 11.09 7.36 -11.94
C THR A 327 11.79 7.43 -13.30
N GLY A 328 11.14 8.05 -14.29
CA GLY A 328 11.68 8.29 -15.63
C GLY A 328 11.28 7.29 -16.70
N GLY A 329 10.45 6.29 -16.38
CA GLY A 329 9.81 5.40 -17.36
C GLY A 329 8.59 6.05 -18.01
N SER A 330 8.11 5.45 -19.11
CA SER A 330 6.90 5.89 -19.80
C SER A 330 5.63 5.54 -19.01
N ASP A 331 4.56 6.27 -19.28
CA ASP A 331 3.26 6.06 -18.66
C ASP A 331 2.49 4.94 -19.35
N HIS A 332 2.37 3.81 -18.66
CA HIS A 332 1.52 2.68 -19.04
C HIS A 332 0.55 2.35 -17.89
N SER A 333 -0.62 1.86 -18.25
CA SER A 333 -1.60 1.38 -17.27
C SER A 333 -1.59 -0.14 -17.19
N ALA A 334 -1.93 -0.66 -16.01
CA ALA A 334 -2.15 -2.07 -15.76
C ALA A 334 -3.54 -2.28 -15.12
N PRO A 335 -4.11 -3.50 -15.17
CA PRO A 335 -5.37 -3.80 -14.48
C PRO A 335 -5.25 -3.62 -12.96
N THR A 336 -4.13 -4.01 -12.37
CA THR A 336 -3.86 -3.86 -10.93
C THR A 336 -3.54 -2.41 -10.55
N PRO A 337 -3.74 -2.01 -9.29
CA PRO A 337 -3.24 -0.73 -8.78
C PRO A 337 -1.72 -0.58 -8.93
N ASP A 338 -1.27 0.67 -9.04
CA ASP A 338 0.17 1.01 -9.01
C ASP A 338 0.76 0.83 -7.60
N ALA A 339 -0.05 0.97 -6.56
CA ALA A 339 0.31 0.56 -5.19
C ALA A 339 -0.95 0.21 -4.39
N SER A 340 -0.82 -0.75 -3.46
CA SER A 340 -1.82 -1.07 -2.45
C SER A 340 -1.13 -1.30 -1.13
N LEU A 341 -1.48 -0.50 -0.12
CA LEU A 341 -0.86 -0.53 1.21
C LEU A 341 -1.93 -0.49 2.30
N ILE A 342 -1.64 -1.13 3.42
CA ILE A 342 -2.33 -0.90 4.70
C ILE A 342 -1.40 -0.14 5.65
N PHE A 343 -1.95 0.70 6.51
CA PHE A 343 -1.26 1.21 7.69
C PHE A 343 -1.66 0.35 8.88
N ALA A 344 -0.69 -0.40 9.39
CA ALA A 344 -0.88 -1.25 10.54
C ALA A 344 -0.55 -0.49 11.82
N GLY A 345 -1.56 -0.19 12.64
CA GLY A 345 -1.40 0.32 14.00
C GLY A 345 -1.12 -0.78 15.02
N ARG A 346 -1.18 -2.04 14.59
CA ARG A 346 -0.95 -3.24 15.40
C ARG A 346 -0.48 -4.39 14.52
N ALA A 347 0.39 -5.25 15.04
CA ALA A 347 0.96 -6.37 14.29
C ALA A 347 1.49 -7.48 15.21
N VAL A 348 1.56 -8.69 14.66
CA VAL A 348 2.32 -9.79 15.26
C VAL A 348 3.59 -10.02 14.44
N VAL A 349 4.73 -10.11 15.09
CA VAL A 349 6.03 -10.40 14.48
C VAL A 349 6.57 -11.70 15.08
N LEU A 350 6.85 -12.68 14.22
CA LEU A 350 7.49 -13.93 14.62
C LEU A 350 9.00 -13.85 14.40
N ASP A 351 9.79 -14.08 15.44
CA ASP A 351 11.24 -14.26 15.33
C ASP A 351 11.55 -15.76 15.25
N HIS A 352 11.82 -16.23 14.05
CA HIS A 352 12.09 -17.64 13.78
C HIS A 352 13.45 -18.10 14.33
N ALA A 353 14.41 -17.20 14.53
CA ALA A 353 15.72 -17.53 15.07
C ALA A 353 15.64 -17.80 16.58
N GLU A 354 14.94 -16.95 17.32
CA GLU A 354 14.76 -17.11 18.77
C GLU A 354 13.55 -17.99 19.11
N GLY A 355 12.64 -18.20 18.16
CA GLY A 355 11.42 -18.97 18.40
C GLY A 355 10.40 -18.24 19.29
N THR A 356 10.33 -16.92 19.16
CA THR A 356 9.46 -16.04 19.95
C THR A 356 8.45 -15.32 19.07
N ALA A 357 7.36 -14.86 19.66
CA ALA A 357 6.39 -13.98 19.03
C ALA A 357 6.37 -12.62 19.75
N TRP A 358 6.29 -11.55 18.97
CA TRP A 358 6.20 -10.18 19.45
C TRP A 358 4.84 -9.58 19.05
N LEU A 359 4.13 -9.04 20.02
CA LEU A 359 2.93 -8.25 19.81
C LEU A 359 3.32 -6.77 19.83
N LEU A 360 2.97 -6.03 18.77
CA LEU A 360 3.23 -4.60 18.65
C LEU A 360 1.89 -3.88 18.48
N ALA A 361 1.65 -2.82 19.24
CA ALA A 361 0.48 -1.97 19.09
C ALA A 361 0.84 -0.51 19.35
N LEU A 362 0.35 0.42 18.50
CA LEU A 362 0.34 1.83 18.84
C LEU A 362 -0.59 2.05 20.03
N ASP A 363 -0.22 2.97 20.92
CA ASP A 363 -1.06 3.33 22.04
C ASP A 363 -2.39 3.92 21.58
N ALA A 364 -3.50 3.28 21.95
CA ALA A 364 -4.85 3.60 21.51
C ALA A 364 -5.88 3.00 22.49
N PRO A 365 -7.14 3.48 22.48
CA PRO A 365 -8.18 2.96 23.35
C PRO A 365 -8.44 1.45 23.21
N ASP A 366 -8.22 0.89 22.03
CA ASP A 366 -8.41 -0.52 21.69
C ASP A 366 -7.14 -1.38 21.82
N ALA A 367 -6.01 -0.80 22.25
CA ALA A 367 -4.73 -1.50 22.30
C ALA A 367 -4.71 -2.65 23.32
N ASP A 368 -5.28 -2.46 24.51
CA ASP A 368 -5.32 -3.49 25.56
C ASP A 368 -6.16 -4.70 25.13
N GLU A 369 -7.36 -4.46 24.60
CA GLU A 369 -8.24 -5.52 24.12
C GLU A 369 -7.59 -6.33 23.00
N TRP A 370 -6.93 -5.63 22.05
CA TRP A 370 -6.24 -6.32 20.96
C TRP A 370 -5.04 -7.14 21.45
N LEU A 371 -4.21 -6.60 22.36
CA LEU A 371 -3.06 -7.33 22.92
C LEU A 371 -3.50 -8.60 23.65
N GLU A 372 -4.59 -8.55 24.43
CA GLU A 372 -5.15 -9.72 25.10
C GLU A 372 -5.65 -10.77 24.09
N GLY A 373 -6.40 -10.35 23.07
CA GLY A 373 -6.87 -11.23 22.00
C GLY A 373 -5.75 -11.86 21.18
N ALA A 374 -4.73 -11.06 20.82
CA ALA A 374 -3.56 -11.53 20.07
C ALA A 374 -2.72 -12.54 20.89
N ARG A 375 -2.52 -12.29 22.19
CA ARG A 375 -1.85 -13.25 23.10
C ARG A 375 -2.58 -14.58 23.11
N ALA A 376 -3.91 -14.56 23.31
CA ALA A 376 -4.71 -15.78 23.30
C ALA A 376 -4.63 -16.54 21.98
N ALA A 377 -4.60 -15.82 20.83
CA ALA A 377 -4.45 -16.42 19.51
C ALA A 377 -3.07 -17.06 19.32
N VAL A 378 -1.99 -16.40 19.77
CA VAL A 378 -0.62 -16.94 19.74
C VAL A 378 -0.51 -18.21 20.58
N GLU A 379 -1.05 -18.21 21.78
CA GLU A 379 -1.07 -19.37 22.66
C GLU A 379 -1.85 -20.55 22.03
N ALA A 380 -3.03 -20.28 21.48
CA ALA A 380 -3.85 -21.28 20.79
C ALA A 380 -3.13 -21.86 19.55
N ALA A 381 -2.46 -21.03 18.78
CA ALA A 381 -1.70 -21.45 17.60
C ALA A 381 -0.39 -22.20 17.94
N SER A 382 0.04 -22.16 19.20
CA SER A 382 1.22 -22.90 19.71
C SER A 382 0.87 -24.31 20.23
N GLY A 383 -0.41 -24.64 20.33
CA GLY A 383 -0.88 -25.93 20.81
C GLY A 383 -0.75 -27.05 19.77
N PRO A 384 -0.76 -28.32 20.20
CA PRO A 384 -0.61 -29.48 19.32
C PRO A 384 -1.76 -29.67 18.32
N ALA A 385 -2.90 -29.01 18.52
CA ALA A 385 -4.06 -29.05 17.62
C ALA A 385 -4.05 -27.98 16.52
N ALA A 386 -3.11 -27.03 16.55
CA ALA A 386 -3.07 -25.91 15.61
C ALA A 386 -2.95 -26.35 14.12
N PRO A 387 -2.06 -27.30 13.74
CA PRO A 387 -1.97 -27.77 12.36
C PRO A 387 -3.24 -28.49 11.87
N ALA A 388 -3.94 -29.18 12.78
CA ALA A 388 -5.20 -29.88 12.45
C ALA A 388 -6.35 -28.92 12.17
N ALA A 389 -6.40 -27.74 12.83
CA ALA A 389 -7.41 -26.71 12.59
C ALA A 389 -7.26 -26.06 11.22
N VAL A 390 -6.03 -25.86 10.74
CA VAL A 390 -5.75 -25.37 9.36
C VAL A 390 -6.17 -26.42 8.33
N ALA A 391 -5.88 -27.69 8.57
CA ALA A 391 -6.26 -28.80 7.69
C ALA A 391 -7.78 -29.04 7.65
N ALA A 392 -8.48 -28.86 8.76
CA ALA A 392 -9.93 -29.06 8.84
C ALA A 392 -10.73 -27.99 8.07
N ARG A 393 -10.26 -26.73 8.04
CA ARG A 393 -10.82 -25.67 7.19
C ARG A 393 -10.48 -25.85 5.71
N ALA A 394 -9.40 -26.56 5.40
CA ALA A 394 -8.99 -26.91 4.05
C ALA A 394 -9.87 -28.01 3.39
N GLY A 395 -11.05 -28.32 3.95
CA GLY A 395 -12.04 -29.23 3.39
C GLY A 395 -11.41 -30.43 2.72
N GLY A 396 -10.90 -31.39 3.47
CA GLY A 396 -10.58 -32.78 3.10
C GLY A 396 -10.14 -33.17 1.68
N SER A 397 -9.82 -32.26 0.81
CA SER A 397 -9.33 -32.55 -0.56
C SER A 397 -7.81 -32.51 -0.56
N ASN A 398 -7.20 -33.56 -1.05
CA ASN A 398 -5.75 -33.80 -1.18
C ASN A 398 -5.01 -32.71 -1.97
N GLY A 399 -4.93 -31.48 -1.43
CA GLY A 399 -4.10 -30.41 -2.00
C GLY A 399 -4.55 -29.82 -3.34
N VAL A 400 -5.78 -30.07 -3.76
CA VAL A 400 -6.35 -29.48 -4.98
C VAL A 400 -6.88 -28.09 -4.65
N VAL A 401 -6.22 -27.07 -5.16
CA VAL A 401 -6.56 -25.65 -4.97
C VAL A 401 -7.84 -25.28 -5.75
N LEU A 402 -8.07 -25.93 -6.87
CA LEU A 402 -9.20 -25.74 -7.77
C LEU A 402 -9.80 -27.10 -8.18
N PRO A 403 -11.12 -27.20 -8.34
CA PRO A 403 -11.77 -28.45 -8.81
C PRO A 403 -11.35 -28.84 -10.23
N GLU A 404 -11.05 -27.86 -11.09
CA GLU A 404 -10.50 -28.02 -12.42
C GLU A 404 -9.27 -27.13 -12.60
N ALA A 405 -8.27 -27.64 -13.29
CA ALA A 405 -7.05 -26.88 -13.58
C ALA A 405 -7.39 -25.68 -14.49
N PRO A 406 -6.93 -24.45 -14.14
CA PRO A 406 -7.19 -23.29 -14.97
C PRO A 406 -6.41 -23.36 -16.28
N THR A 407 -7.04 -22.99 -17.38
CA THR A 407 -6.39 -22.86 -18.68
C THR A 407 -5.79 -21.47 -18.80
N PHE A 408 -4.47 -21.39 -18.67
CA PHE A 408 -3.74 -20.14 -18.87
C PHE A 408 -3.57 -19.83 -20.37
N GLN A 409 -3.58 -18.54 -20.66
CA GLN A 409 -3.20 -17.99 -21.96
C GLN A 409 -1.95 -17.13 -21.78
N SER A 410 -1.00 -17.25 -22.70
CA SER A 410 0.16 -16.38 -22.74
C SER A 410 -0.13 -15.16 -23.59
N ARG A 411 0.31 -13.97 -23.14
CA ARG A 411 0.28 -12.75 -23.98
C ARG A 411 1.04 -12.92 -25.28
N ASP A 412 2.16 -13.66 -25.24
CA ASP A 412 3.01 -13.92 -26.39
C ASP A 412 3.02 -15.42 -26.72
N THR A 413 2.88 -15.76 -28.00
CA THR A 413 3.19 -17.11 -28.49
C THR A 413 4.69 -17.37 -28.39
N ALA A 414 5.09 -18.65 -28.41
CA ALA A 414 6.50 -19.03 -28.43
C ALA A 414 7.30 -18.34 -29.55
N LYS A 415 6.69 -18.20 -30.73
CA LYS A 415 7.29 -17.53 -31.88
C LYS A 415 7.48 -16.04 -31.60
N GLN A 416 6.44 -15.35 -31.12
CA GLN A 416 6.50 -13.91 -30.81
C GLN A 416 7.52 -13.61 -29.72
N TYR A 417 7.61 -14.44 -28.68
CA TYR A 417 8.58 -14.25 -27.61
C TYR A 417 10.02 -14.37 -28.12
N ARG A 418 10.32 -15.37 -28.98
CA ARG A 418 11.64 -15.50 -29.63
C ARG A 418 11.96 -14.32 -30.57
N GLU A 419 10.97 -13.82 -31.32
CA GLU A 419 11.12 -12.61 -32.15
C GLU A 419 11.48 -11.39 -31.29
N LYS A 420 10.86 -11.27 -30.12
CA LYS A 420 11.18 -10.19 -29.15
C LYS A 420 12.58 -10.34 -28.56
N ILE A 421 13.05 -11.59 -28.32
CA ILE A 421 14.45 -11.84 -27.90
C ILE A 421 15.42 -11.35 -29.00
N ALA A 422 15.18 -11.70 -30.25
CA ALA A 422 16.00 -11.22 -31.35
C ALA A 422 16.00 -9.69 -31.49
N ALA A 423 14.85 -9.06 -31.26
CA ALA A 423 14.74 -7.59 -31.26
C ALA A 423 15.52 -6.97 -30.08
N ALA A 424 15.47 -7.56 -28.89
CA ALA A 424 16.26 -7.14 -27.73
C ALA A 424 17.77 -7.27 -28.00
N GLN A 425 18.20 -8.38 -28.62
CA GLN A 425 19.59 -8.58 -29.03
C GLN A 425 20.05 -7.55 -30.07
N HIS A 426 19.16 -7.13 -30.97
CA HIS A 426 19.46 -6.04 -31.90
C HIS A 426 19.72 -4.72 -31.16
N GLU A 427 18.89 -4.35 -30.18
CA GLU A 427 19.11 -3.16 -29.36
C GLU A 427 20.44 -3.23 -28.56
N ILE A 428 20.84 -4.43 -28.13
CA ILE A 428 22.13 -4.65 -27.49
C ILE A 428 23.27 -4.46 -28.49
N ALA A 429 23.15 -4.99 -29.70
CA ALA A 429 24.16 -4.87 -30.75
C ALA A 429 24.35 -3.39 -31.20
N GLU A 430 23.27 -2.62 -31.22
CA GLU A 430 23.31 -1.16 -31.49
C GLU A 430 23.88 -0.34 -30.32
N GLY A 431 24.14 -0.97 -29.14
CA GLY A 431 24.67 -0.29 -27.97
C GLY A 431 23.65 0.51 -27.16
N ASN A 432 22.35 0.31 -27.40
CA ASN A 432 21.26 0.99 -26.68
C ASN A 432 21.06 0.47 -25.26
N THR A 433 21.47 -0.76 -25.01
CA THR A 433 21.42 -1.44 -23.71
C THR A 433 22.45 -2.56 -23.64
N TYR A 434 22.79 -3.04 -22.46
CA TYR A 434 23.69 -4.19 -22.25
C TYR A 434 22.95 -5.47 -21.93
N GLU A 435 21.78 -5.36 -21.28
CA GLU A 435 20.93 -6.46 -20.83
C GLU A 435 19.46 -5.97 -20.85
N VAL A 436 18.53 -6.85 -21.20
CA VAL A 436 17.10 -6.57 -21.22
C VAL A 436 16.36 -7.68 -20.47
N CYS A 437 15.71 -7.38 -19.35
CA CYS A 437 14.82 -8.35 -18.69
C CYS A 437 13.47 -8.39 -19.41
N LEU A 438 13.39 -9.20 -20.48
CA LEU A 438 12.18 -9.36 -21.29
C LEU A 438 11.16 -10.22 -20.57
N THR A 439 9.89 -9.76 -20.57
CA THR A 439 8.81 -10.44 -19.83
C THR A 439 7.58 -10.71 -20.69
N THR A 440 6.80 -11.71 -20.26
CA THR A 440 5.44 -11.94 -20.74
C THR A 440 4.51 -12.24 -19.58
N THR A 441 3.21 -12.25 -19.84
CA THR A 441 2.17 -12.46 -18.82
C THR A 441 1.33 -13.65 -19.20
N LEU A 442 1.09 -14.53 -18.24
CA LEU A 442 0.14 -15.62 -18.30
C LEU A 442 -1.12 -15.20 -17.54
N SER A 443 -2.30 -15.39 -18.13
CA SER A 443 -3.57 -15.09 -17.49
C SER A 443 -4.59 -16.21 -17.68
N ALA A 444 -5.45 -16.39 -16.68
CA ALA A 444 -6.58 -17.32 -16.73
C ALA A 444 -7.78 -16.71 -15.99
N LYS A 445 -8.99 -17.06 -16.42
CA LYS A 445 -10.22 -16.70 -15.72
C LYS A 445 -10.86 -17.95 -15.13
N VAL A 446 -11.28 -17.86 -13.88
CA VAL A 446 -11.98 -18.93 -13.17
C VAL A 446 -13.22 -18.37 -12.48
N PRO A 447 -14.27 -19.17 -12.19
CA PRO A 447 -15.36 -18.73 -11.34
C PRO A 447 -14.82 -18.40 -9.95
N ALA A 448 -15.08 -17.19 -9.42
CA ALA A 448 -14.54 -16.76 -8.13
C ALA A 448 -14.94 -17.69 -6.97
N ALA A 449 -16.15 -18.28 -7.03
CA ALA A 449 -16.64 -19.21 -6.01
C ALA A 449 -15.87 -20.55 -5.96
N THR A 450 -15.05 -20.88 -6.97
CA THR A 450 -14.28 -22.13 -7.01
C THR A 450 -12.85 -21.98 -6.50
N LEU A 451 -12.40 -20.74 -6.30
CA LEU A 451 -11.03 -20.43 -5.86
C LEU A 451 -11.03 -19.88 -4.44
N ASP A 452 -10.27 -20.53 -3.56
CA ASP A 452 -9.89 -19.97 -2.27
C ASP A 452 -8.45 -19.43 -2.36
N PRO A 453 -8.26 -18.11 -2.41
CA PRO A 453 -6.94 -17.48 -2.53
C PRO A 453 -5.99 -17.83 -1.37
N TRP A 454 -6.53 -18.03 -0.17
CA TRP A 454 -5.75 -18.45 0.99
C TRP A 454 -5.18 -19.86 0.81
N GLN A 455 -5.99 -20.82 0.33
CA GLN A 455 -5.52 -22.17 0.04
C GLN A 455 -4.51 -22.20 -1.11
N ALA A 456 -4.70 -21.34 -2.12
CA ALA A 456 -3.72 -21.17 -3.20
C ALA A 456 -2.36 -20.73 -2.65
N TYR A 457 -2.34 -19.74 -1.76
CA TYR A 457 -1.11 -19.31 -1.09
C TYR A 457 -0.47 -20.42 -0.24
N LEU A 458 -1.25 -21.12 0.57
CA LEU A 458 -0.72 -22.20 1.40
C LEU A 458 -0.12 -23.34 0.57
N ALA A 459 -0.69 -23.62 -0.59
CA ALA A 459 -0.15 -24.61 -1.53
C ALA A 459 1.18 -24.14 -2.16
N LEU A 460 1.25 -22.86 -2.58
CA LEU A 460 2.48 -22.22 -3.09
C LEU A 460 3.57 -22.21 -2.03
N ARG A 461 3.24 -21.78 -0.81
CA ARG A 461 4.13 -21.73 0.36
C ARG A 461 4.80 -23.07 0.67
N ARG A 462 4.03 -24.15 0.62
CA ARG A 462 4.56 -25.52 0.85
C ARG A 462 5.46 -26.00 -0.29
N ARG A 463 5.10 -25.68 -1.54
CA ARG A 463 5.82 -26.17 -2.71
C ARG A 463 7.09 -25.37 -3.01
N ASN A 464 7.04 -24.07 -2.80
CA ASN A 464 8.10 -23.12 -3.12
C ASN A 464 8.44 -22.26 -1.89
N PRO A 465 9.00 -22.82 -0.82
CA PRO A 465 9.39 -22.04 0.34
C PRO A 465 10.45 -20.99 -0.02
N ALA A 466 10.25 -19.74 0.43
CA ALA A 466 11.09 -18.60 0.05
C ALA A 466 11.26 -17.61 1.21
N PRO A 467 12.38 -16.86 1.24
CA PRO A 467 12.68 -15.91 2.32
C PRO A 467 11.75 -14.68 2.33
N PHE A 468 11.19 -14.33 1.18
CA PHE A 468 10.26 -13.19 1.02
C PHE A 468 8.91 -13.66 0.47
N ALA A 469 8.44 -14.82 0.94
CA ALA A 469 7.08 -15.23 0.66
C ALA A 469 6.10 -14.21 1.27
N SER A 470 4.94 -14.04 0.68
CA SER A 470 3.94 -13.12 1.21
C SER A 470 2.53 -13.45 0.73
N TYR A 471 1.56 -13.19 1.61
CA TYR A 471 0.14 -13.19 1.30
C TYR A 471 -0.42 -11.82 1.61
N LEU A 472 -1.03 -11.18 0.61
CA LEU A 472 -1.67 -9.89 0.77
C LEU A 472 -3.11 -9.99 0.26
N ALA A 473 -4.04 -9.47 1.04
CA ALA A 473 -5.45 -9.31 0.67
C ALA A 473 -5.80 -7.82 0.72
N PHE A 474 -6.41 -7.30 -0.35
CA PHE A 474 -6.88 -5.93 -0.46
C PHE A 474 -8.28 -5.94 -1.11
N GLY A 475 -9.30 -6.26 -0.30
CA GLY A 475 -10.66 -6.44 -0.80
C GLY A 475 -10.73 -7.55 -1.86
N GLY A 476 -10.91 -7.19 -3.14
CA GLY A 476 -10.96 -8.17 -4.25
C GLY A 476 -9.60 -8.61 -4.79
N LEU A 477 -8.53 -7.88 -4.49
CA LEU A 477 -7.17 -8.19 -4.98
C LEU A 477 -6.43 -9.05 -3.95
N THR A 478 -5.92 -10.21 -4.38
CA THR A 478 -5.03 -11.05 -3.57
C THR A 478 -3.69 -11.25 -4.26
N VAL A 479 -2.62 -11.19 -3.49
CA VAL A 479 -1.25 -11.45 -3.93
C VAL A 479 -0.69 -12.63 -3.17
N ALA A 480 -0.32 -13.70 -3.88
CA ALA A 480 0.32 -14.88 -3.33
C ALA A 480 1.75 -15.01 -3.92
N SER A 481 2.75 -14.60 -3.15
CA SER A 481 4.14 -14.50 -3.59
C SER A 481 5.04 -15.51 -2.90
N THR A 482 6.00 -16.05 -3.67
CA THR A 482 7.11 -16.87 -3.17
C THR A 482 8.44 -16.30 -3.68
N SER A 483 8.63 -14.99 -3.50
CA SER A 483 9.82 -14.30 -3.98
C SER A 483 11.09 -14.72 -3.23
N PRO A 484 12.17 -15.03 -3.94
CA PRO A 484 13.46 -15.32 -3.33
C PRO A 484 14.35 -14.08 -3.15
N GLU A 485 14.03 -12.94 -3.79
CA GLU A 485 14.96 -11.83 -4.02
C GLU A 485 14.58 -10.57 -3.25
N ARG A 486 15.55 -10.03 -2.48
CA ARG A 486 15.43 -8.70 -1.87
C ARG A 486 15.67 -7.63 -2.94
N PHE A 487 14.72 -6.69 -3.05
CA PHE A 487 14.89 -5.50 -3.87
C PHE A 487 15.77 -4.47 -3.16
N LEU A 488 15.34 -3.99 -2.00
CA LEU A 488 16.02 -2.95 -1.24
C LEU A 488 15.65 -3.03 0.24
N LYS A 489 16.66 -2.99 1.10
CA LYS A 489 16.49 -2.74 2.53
C LYS A 489 17.12 -1.39 2.89
N ILE A 490 16.43 -0.59 3.70
CA ILE A 490 16.99 0.57 4.39
C ILE A 490 16.73 0.36 5.88
N ALA A 491 17.76 0.23 6.68
CA ALA A 491 17.64 0.07 8.13
C ALA A 491 17.25 1.39 8.81
N SER A 492 16.79 1.33 10.06
CA SER A 492 16.43 2.52 10.84
C SER A 492 17.56 3.52 10.98
N ASP A 493 18.81 3.06 11.06
CA ASP A 493 20.04 3.87 11.11
C ASP A 493 20.49 4.42 9.73
N GLY A 494 19.77 4.05 8.64
CA GLY A 494 20.09 4.45 7.28
C GLY A 494 21.03 3.54 6.52
N GLY A 495 21.42 2.38 7.07
CA GLY A 495 22.13 1.35 6.32
C GLY A 495 21.28 0.85 5.15
N MET A 496 21.80 0.90 3.91
CA MET A 496 21.13 0.43 2.71
C MET A 496 21.75 -0.89 2.23
N ARG A 497 20.91 -1.82 1.75
CA ARG A 497 21.37 -3.12 1.20
C ARG A 497 20.52 -3.55 0.03
N ALA A 498 21.17 -3.99 -1.06
CA ALA A 498 20.54 -4.67 -2.19
C ALA A 498 21.23 -6.03 -2.41
N GLU A 499 20.43 -7.06 -2.77
CA GLU A 499 20.93 -8.44 -2.87
C GLU A 499 20.43 -9.12 -4.15
N PRO A 500 21.00 -8.77 -5.32
CA PRO A 500 20.59 -9.36 -6.59
C PRO A 500 20.99 -10.83 -6.68
N ILE A 501 20.12 -11.61 -7.31
CA ILE A 501 20.33 -13.02 -7.60
C ILE A 501 20.38 -13.21 -9.12
N LYS A 502 21.47 -13.81 -9.61
CA LYS A 502 21.58 -14.28 -10.99
C LYS A 502 22.24 -15.65 -11.01
N GLY A 503 21.69 -16.57 -11.79
CA GLY A 503 22.15 -17.94 -11.83
C GLY A 503 21.58 -18.81 -10.70
N THR A 504 20.96 -19.91 -11.11
CA THR A 504 20.36 -20.90 -10.21
C THR A 504 20.63 -22.30 -10.75
N ARG A 505 20.95 -23.24 -9.85
CA ARG A 505 21.04 -24.68 -10.14
C ARG A 505 20.16 -25.42 -9.14
N ARG A 506 19.49 -26.47 -9.58
CA ARG A 506 18.74 -27.36 -8.69
C ARG A 506 19.67 -28.08 -7.71
N ARG A 507 19.13 -28.47 -6.56
CA ARG A 507 19.81 -29.44 -5.69
C ARG A 507 19.67 -30.84 -6.23
N ALA A 508 20.69 -31.66 -6.06
CA ALA A 508 20.65 -33.08 -6.35
C ALA A 508 20.60 -33.92 -5.07
N ALA A 509 19.95 -35.08 -5.14
CA ALA A 509 19.91 -36.00 -4.01
C ALA A 509 21.26 -36.68 -3.75
N ASP A 510 22.06 -36.88 -4.81
CA ASP A 510 23.42 -37.39 -4.69
C ASP A 510 24.38 -36.25 -4.28
N PRO A 511 25.12 -36.39 -3.17
CA PRO A 511 26.02 -35.34 -2.68
C PRO A 511 27.14 -34.93 -3.64
N HIS A 512 27.60 -35.87 -4.48
CA HIS A 512 28.65 -35.61 -5.46
C HIS A 512 28.09 -34.79 -6.64
N GLU A 513 26.94 -35.18 -7.17
CA GLU A 513 26.22 -34.40 -8.19
C GLU A 513 25.86 -33.01 -7.68
N ASP A 514 25.39 -32.90 -6.43
CA ASP A 514 25.05 -31.62 -5.79
C ASP A 514 26.28 -30.68 -5.69
N ALA A 515 27.42 -31.22 -5.29
CA ALA A 515 28.67 -30.46 -5.24
C ALA A 515 29.17 -30.05 -6.65
N GLN A 516 28.94 -30.87 -7.68
CA GLN A 516 29.26 -30.54 -9.07
C GLN A 516 28.36 -29.39 -9.56
N LEU A 517 27.05 -29.41 -9.33
CA LEU A 517 26.11 -28.35 -9.71
C LEU A 517 26.47 -27.02 -9.04
N ARG A 518 26.87 -27.07 -7.77
CA ARG A 518 27.36 -25.89 -7.05
C ARG A 518 28.65 -25.32 -7.66
N THR A 519 29.59 -26.20 -8.04
CA THR A 519 30.87 -25.81 -8.66
C THR A 519 30.64 -25.25 -10.07
N ASP A 520 29.74 -25.88 -10.86
CA ASP A 520 29.33 -25.42 -12.17
C ASP A 520 28.77 -23.98 -12.09
N LEU A 521 27.84 -23.72 -11.17
CA LEU A 521 27.30 -22.38 -10.96
C LEU A 521 28.40 -21.37 -10.61
N ALA A 522 29.33 -21.73 -9.72
CA ALA A 522 30.42 -20.84 -9.31
C ALA A 522 31.39 -20.52 -10.47
N ALA A 523 31.58 -21.46 -11.39
CA ALA A 523 32.47 -21.32 -12.54
C ALA A 523 31.78 -20.74 -13.80
N SER A 524 30.44 -20.62 -13.80
CA SER A 524 29.68 -20.14 -14.95
C SER A 524 30.04 -18.69 -15.31
N LEU A 525 30.64 -18.49 -16.47
CA LEU A 525 31.04 -17.17 -16.95
C LEU A 525 29.81 -16.32 -17.29
N LYS A 526 28.74 -16.93 -17.85
CA LYS A 526 27.47 -16.26 -18.16
C LYS A 526 26.83 -15.72 -16.88
N ASP A 527 26.55 -16.60 -15.89
CA ASP A 527 25.88 -16.20 -14.64
C ASP A 527 26.68 -15.12 -13.86
N ARG A 528 28.03 -15.24 -13.88
CA ARG A 528 28.91 -14.22 -13.25
C ARG A 528 28.87 -12.88 -13.97
N ALA A 529 28.89 -12.87 -15.31
CA ALA A 529 28.84 -11.64 -16.09
C ALA A 529 27.50 -10.91 -15.87
N GLU A 530 26.38 -11.60 -15.92
CA GLU A 530 25.06 -11.06 -15.62
C GLU A 530 24.98 -10.51 -14.20
N ASN A 531 25.48 -11.27 -13.20
CA ASN A 531 25.47 -10.82 -11.81
C ASN A 531 26.29 -9.54 -11.62
N ILE A 532 27.49 -9.44 -12.21
CA ILE A 532 28.37 -8.26 -12.12
C ILE A 532 27.71 -7.04 -12.79
N MET A 533 27.03 -7.20 -13.93
CA MET A 533 26.31 -6.08 -14.58
C MET A 533 25.23 -5.51 -13.66
N ILE A 534 24.45 -6.35 -13.00
CA ILE A 534 23.42 -5.90 -12.06
C ILE A 534 24.04 -5.29 -10.80
N VAL A 535 25.15 -5.82 -10.30
CA VAL A 535 25.88 -5.22 -9.18
C VAL A 535 26.32 -3.80 -9.52
N ASP A 536 26.84 -3.55 -10.73
CA ASP A 536 27.25 -2.21 -11.14
C ASP A 536 26.07 -1.24 -11.27
N LEU A 537 24.96 -1.71 -11.83
CA LEU A 537 23.70 -0.95 -11.89
C LEU A 537 23.22 -0.56 -10.49
N LEU A 538 23.14 -1.50 -9.55
CA LEU A 538 22.67 -1.24 -8.18
C LEU A 538 23.65 -0.37 -7.38
N ARG A 539 24.94 -0.48 -7.62
CA ARG A 539 25.94 0.47 -7.06
C ARG A 539 25.64 1.89 -7.51
N ASN A 540 25.35 2.07 -8.80
CA ASN A 540 24.95 3.36 -9.34
C ASN A 540 23.66 3.86 -8.67
N ASP A 541 22.62 3.04 -8.60
CA ASP A 541 21.33 3.40 -8.00
C ASP A 541 21.49 3.85 -6.54
N LEU A 542 22.18 3.07 -5.72
CA LEU A 542 22.43 3.40 -4.31
C LEU A 542 23.29 4.66 -4.16
N SER A 543 24.23 4.92 -5.07
CA SER A 543 25.16 6.05 -4.98
C SER A 543 24.48 7.42 -5.00
N HIS A 544 23.28 7.52 -5.59
CA HIS A 544 22.53 8.78 -5.67
C HIS A 544 22.18 9.37 -4.30
N PHE A 545 21.99 8.51 -3.30
CA PHE A 545 21.56 8.90 -1.95
C PHE A 545 22.54 8.46 -0.85
N ALA A 546 23.62 7.79 -1.24
CA ALA A 546 24.60 7.29 -0.30
C ALA A 546 25.61 8.38 0.13
N VAL A 547 26.13 8.25 1.33
CA VAL A 547 27.34 8.99 1.75
C VAL A 547 28.46 8.67 0.76
N PRO A 548 29.14 9.68 0.17
CA PRO A 548 30.23 9.43 -0.76
C PRO A 548 31.28 8.47 -0.20
N GLY A 549 31.59 7.42 -0.96
CA GLY A 549 32.55 6.39 -0.58
C GLY A 549 32.00 5.28 0.32
N SER A 550 30.72 5.31 0.70
CA SER A 550 30.10 4.25 1.53
C SER A 550 29.58 3.06 0.73
N VAL A 551 29.42 3.20 -0.59
CA VAL A 551 28.93 2.09 -1.43
C VAL A 551 30.02 1.04 -1.59
N THR A 552 29.74 -0.16 -1.09
CA THR A 552 30.69 -1.29 -1.10
C THR A 552 30.00 -2.56 -1.58
N VAL A 553 30.76 -3.44 -2.23
CA VAL A 553 30.31 -4.80 -2.57
C VAL A 553 30.89 -5.73 -1.53
N SER A 554 30.15 -6.02 -0.49
CA SER A 554 30.60 -6.86 0.63
C SER A 554 30.70 -8.33 0.24
N ARG A 555 29.89 -8.78 -0.74
CA ARG A 555 29.96 -10.13 -1.33
C ARG A 555 29.71 -10.04 -2.83
N LEU A 556 30.56 -10.69 -3.62
CA LEU A 556 30.44 -10.72 -5.07
C LEU A 556 30.34 -12.17 -5.57
N CYS A 557 29.26 -12.50 -6.30
CA CYS A 557 29.02 -13.81 -6.91
C CYS A 557 29.18 -14.98 -5.92
N ALA A 558 28.73 -14.82 -4.69
CA ALA A 558 28.77 -15.86 -3.67
C ALA A 558 27.69 -16.92 -3.93
N ILE A 559 28.02 -18.20 -3.72
CA ILE A 559 27.05 -19.28 -3.89
C ILE A 559 26.39 -19.57 -2.53
N GLU A 560 25.07 -19.44 -2.52
CA GLU A 560 24.21 -19.82 -1.40
C GLU A 560 23.42 -21.09 -1.76
N SER A 561 23.35 -22.02 -0.81
CA SER A 561 22.63 -23.28 -0.97
C SER A 561 21.35 -23.25 -0.14
N TYR A 562 20.23 -23.40 -0.78
CA TYR A 562 18.91 -23.54 -0.17
C TYR A 562 18.46 -25.01 -0.23
N ALA A 563 17.31 -25.33 0.33
CA ALA A 563 16.79 -26.71 0.34
C ALA A 563 16.60 -27.28 -1.06
N THR A 564 16.21 -26.47 -2.04
CA THR A 564 15.85 -26.90 -3.40
C THR A 564 16.81 -26.42 -4.48
N VAL A 565 17.61 -25.38 -4.20
CA VAL A 565 18.47 -24.74 -5.21
C VAL A 565 19.78 -24.22 -4.62
N HIS A 566 20.79 -24.10 -5.48
CA HIS A 566 21.97 -23.24 -5.30
C HIS A 566 21.73 -21.95 -6.07
N GLN A 567 22.04 -20.80 -5.49
CA GLN A 567 21.91 -19.47 -6.11
C GLN A 567 23.21 -18.68 -6.01
N MET A 568 23.49 -17.89 -7.05
CA MET A 568 24.59 -16.92 -7.03
C MET A 568 24.04 -15.56 -6.60
N VAL A 569 24.52 -15.08 -5.46
CA VAL A 569 24.05 -13.86 -4.80
C VAL A 569 25.21 -12.89 -4.61
N SER A 570 24.97 -11.61 -4.93
CA SER A 570 25.87 -10.54 -4.52
C SER A 570 25.21 -9.65 -3.46
N THR A 571 25.99 -8.95 -2.67
CA THR A 571 25.51 -8.02 -1.64
C THR A 571 26.19 -6.67 -1.82
N ILE A 572 25.39 -5.64 -1.98
CA ILE A 572 25.82 -4.26 -2.08
C ILE A 572 25.29 -3.51 -0.85
N ASP A 573 26.21 -2.93 -0.09
CA ASP A 573 25.92 -2.14 1.08
C ASP A 573 26.27 -0.67 0.85
N ALA A 574 25.50 0.23 1.47
CA ALA A 574 25.73 1.66 1.45
C ALA A 574 25.15 2.32 2.71
N GLN A 575 25.53 3.56 3.00
CA GLN A 575 24.94 4.37 4.07
C GLN A 575 24.18 5.54 3.48
N LEU A 576 22.90 5.67 3.80
CA LEU A 576 22.06 6.80 3.38
C LEU A 576 22.64 8.11 3.95
N GLN A 577 22.75 9.13 3.10
CA GLN A 577 23.20 10.44 3.51
C GLN A 577 22.19 11.10 4.45
N ARG A 578 22.66 11.72 5.53
CA ARG A 578 21.79 12.41 6.48
C ARG A 578 20.99 13.52 5.80
N GLY A 579 19.68 13.54 6.06
CA GLY A 579 18.75 14.52 5.49
C GLY A 579 18.26 14.18 4.09
N SER A 580 18.72 13.09 3.48
CA SER A 580 18.14 12.58 2.24
C SER A 580 16.77 11.93 2.50
N SER A 581 15.83 12.12 1.57
CA SER A 581 14.54 11.45 1.61
C SER A 581 14.69 9.95 1.39
N ARG A 582 14.16 9.15 2.32
CA ARG A 582 14.12 7.68 2.19
C ARG A 582 13.22 7.24 1.04
N ALA A 583 12.10 7.95 0.82
CA ALA A 583 11.17 7.67 -0.27
C ALA A 583 11.81 7.93 -1.64
N GLU A 584 12.58 9.02 -1.77
CA GLU A 584 13.33 9.32 -3.00
C GLU A 584 14.47 8.30 -3.23
N ALA A 585 15.11 7.78 -2.17
CA ALA A 585 16.09 6.71 -2.30
C ALA A 585 15.44 5.41 -2.82
N VAL A 586 14.26 5.05 -2.34
CA VAL A 586 13.49 3.92 -2.89
C VAL A 586 13.11 4.19 -4.35
N ALA A 587 12.63 5.38 -4.69
CA ALA A 587 12.25 5.76 -6.06
C ALA A 587 13.44 5.66 -7.03
N ALA A 588 14.63 6.11 -6.65
CA ALA A 588 15.83 6.04 -7.50
C ALA A 588 16.25 4.59 -7.80
N CYS A 589 16.04 3.68 -6.86
CA CYS A 589 16.29 2.26 -7.07
C CYS A 589 15.17 1.57 -7.88
N PHE A 590 13.95 2.13 -7.89
CA PHE A 590 12.77 1.52 -8.51
C PHE A 590 12.63 1.83 -10.01
N PRO A 591 12.20 0.85 -10.83
CA PRO A 591 12.06 -0.59 -10.54
C PRO A 591 13.41 -1.27 -10.33
N ALA A 592 13.37 -2.50 -9.76
CA ALA A 592 14.57 -3.28 -9.52
C ALA A 592 15.43 -3.44 -10.78
N GLY A 593 16.74 -3.21 -10.67
CA GLY A 593 17.68 -3.31 -11.79
C GLY A 593 17.66 -4.70 -12.44
N SER A 594 17.55 -5.77 -11.64
CA SER A 594 17.43 -7.16 -12.11
C SER A 594 16.20 -7.44 -12.96
N MET A 595 15.19 -6.55 -12.90
CA MET A 595 13.92 -6.67 -13.63
C MET A 595 13.81 -5.66 -14.79
N THR A 596 14.84 -4.86 -15.05
CA THR A 596 14.90 -3.88 -16.13
C THR A 596 16.08 -4.15 -17.04
N GLY A 597 17.24 -3.67 -16.72
CA GLY A 597 18.50 -3.79 -17.44
C GLY A 597 19.32 -2.50 -17.36
N ALA A 598 20.42 -2.44 -18.09
CA ALA A 598 21.39 -1.35 -18.01
C ALA A 598 21.72 -0.75 -19.39
N PRO A 599 21.62 0.57 -19.57
CA PRO A 599 21.15 1.63 -18.67
C PRO A 599 19.64 1.57 -18.41
N LYS A 600 19.21 1.79 -17.15
CA LYS A 600 17.82 1.54 -16.70
C LYS A 600 16.76 2.25 -17.56
N ILE A 601 16.87 3.56 -17.76
CA ILE A 601 15.89 4.37 -18.50
C ILE A 601 15.78 3.93 -19.97
N SER A 602 16.92 3.75 -20.65
CA SER A 602 16.94 3.26 -22.03
C SER A 602 16.28 1.89 -22.17
N THR A 603 16.62 0.98 -21.23
CA THR A 603 16.08 -0.38 -21.25
C THR A 603 14.59 -0.39 -20.97
N MET A 604 14.08 0.43 -20.03
CA MET A 604 12.63 0.55 -19.81
C MET A 604 11.89 1.00 -21.07
N ALA A 605 12.43 1.95 -21.82
CA ALA A 605 11.83 2.40 -23.08
C ALA A 605 11.85 1.30 -24.17
N ILE A 606 12.90 0.47 -24.20
CA ILE A 606 12.98 -0.71 -25.08
C ILE A 606 11.90 -1.72 -24.69
N LEU A 607 11.81 -2.06 -23.42
CA LEU A 607 10.82 -3.01 -22.88
C LEU A 607 9.39 -2.59 -23.19
N ASP A 608 9.06 -1.30 -23.05
CA ASP A 608 7.73 -0.78 -23.35
C ASP A 608 7.33 -0.99 -24.83
N ARG A 609 8.30 -0.90 -25.76
CA ARG A 609 8.06 -1.19 -27.18
C ARG A 609 7.92 -2.70 -27.44
N LEU A 610 8.67 -3.54 -26.73
CA LEU A 610 8.72 -4.96 -26.99
C LEU A 610 7.57 -5.74 -26.31
N GLU A 611 7.22 -5.41 -25.07
CA GLU A 611 6.30 -6.22 -24.27
C GLU A 611 4.82 -6.04 -24.65
N GLY A 612 4.43 -4.86 -25.15
CA GLY A 612 3.08 -4.62 -25.66
C GLY A 612 1.97 -4.56 -24.60
N GLY A 613 2.32 -4.36 -23.33
CA GLY A 613 1.34 -4.21 -22.24
C GLY A 613 2.01 -4.03 -20.88
N GLY A 614 1.25 -3.53 -19.90
CA GLY A 614 1.71 -3.37 -18.53
C GLY A 614 2.07 -4.70 -17.85
N ARG A 615 2.96 -4.63 -16.85
CA ARG A 615 3.38 -5.78 -16.04
C ARG A 615 2.53 -5.95 -14.77
N GLY A 616 1.81 -4.90 -14.36
CA GLY A 616 1.08 -4.86 -13.10
C GLY A 616 2.02 -4.97 -11.90
N LEU A 617 1.69 -5.88 -10.99
CA LEU A 617 2.52 -6.11 -9.81
C LEU A 617 3.85 -6.83 -10.15
N TYR A 618 3.87 -7.64 -11.19
CA TYR A 618 5.09 -8.36 -11.57
C TYR A 618 6.24 -7.39 -11.86
N SER A 619 7.43 -7.67 -11.34
CA SER A 619 8.61 -6.78 -11.37
C SER A 619 8.51 -5.54 -10.50
N GLY A 620 7.44 -5.38 -9.74
CA GLY A 620 7.29 -4.38 -8.70
C GLY A 620 7.93 -4.80 -7.38
N ALA A 621 7.42 -4.33 -6.24
CA ALA A 621 7.97 -4.63 -4.93
C ALA A 621 6.90 -4.97 -3.89
N ILE A 622 7.24 -5.81 -2.90
CA ILE A 622 6.38 -6.19 -1.77
C ILE A 622 7.18 -6.00 -0.48
N GLY A 623 6.58 -5.38 0.53
CA GLY A 623 7.23 -5.24 1.83
C GLY A 623 6.60 -4.17 2.72
N TYR A 624 7.42 -3.43 3.46
CA TYR A 624 6.94 -2.47 4.44
C TYR A 624 7.75 -1.15 4.45
N PHE A 625 7.10 -0.11 4.99
CA PHE A 625 7.66 1.20 5.32
C PHE A 625 7.33 1.50 6.78
N SER A 626 8.31 1.29 7.66
CA SER A 626 8.15 1.28 9.11
C SER A 626 8.24 2.68 9.72
N LEU A 627 7.54 2.91 10.83
CA LEU A 627 7.50 4.20 11.54
C LEU A 627 8.86 4.64 12.12
N ASN A 628 9.82 3.72 12.34
CA ASN A 628 11.20 4.05 12.70
C ASN A 628 12.08 4.43 11.49
N GLY A 629 11.49 4.47 10.29
CA GLY A 629 12.17 4.77 9.04
C GLY A 629 12.79 3.56 8.33
N ALA A 630 12.69 2.36 8.88
CA ALA A 630 13.16 1.15 8.20
C ALA A 630 12.22 0.73 7.06
N THR A 631 12.78 0.07 6.04
CA THR A 631 12.05 -0.63 4.98
C THR A 631 12.78 -1.88 4.56
N ASP A 632 12.04 -2.92 4.18
CA ASP A 632 12.56 -4.13 3.53
C ASP A 632 11.57 -4.53 2.43
N LEU A 633 12.02 -4.48 1.19
CA LEU A 633 11.23 -4.69 -0.01
C LEU A 633 11.80 -5.87 -0.81
N ALA A 634 10.94 -6.79 -1.18
CA ALA A 634 11.26 -7.90 -2.08
C ALA A 634 10.81 -7.58 -3.51
N VAL A 635 11.47 -8.14 -4.51
CA VAL A 635 11.02 -8.08 -5.90
C VAL A 635 9.77 -8.93 -6.08
N ALA A 636 8.72 -8.42 -6.71
CA ALA A 636 7.50 -9.17 -6.98
C ALA A 636 7.71 -10.11 -8.19
N ILE A 637 8.29 -11.28 -7.92
CA ILE A 637 8.49 -12.39 -8.87
C ILE A 637 7.97 -13.70 -8.26
N ARG A 638 7.70 -14.72 -9.07
CA ARG A 638 7.06 -15.98 -8.62
C ARG A 638 5.79 -15.70 -7.84
N THR A 639 5.01 -14.75 -8.36
CA THR A 639 3.86 -14.15 -7.68
C THR A 639 2.62 -14.41 -8.52
N LEU A 640 1.64 -15.05 -7.90
CA LEU A 640 0.28 -15.18 -8.45
C LEU A 640 -0.54 -14.00 -7.94
N VAL A 641 -1.12 -13.26 -8.87
CA VAL A 641 -2.09 -12.20 -8.58
C VAL A 641 -3.48 -12.72 -8.91
N ILE A 642 -4.41 -12.56 -7.98
CA ILE A 642 -5.81 -12.98 -8.10
C ILE A 642 -6.65 -11.71 -7.94
N ASP A 643 -7.37 -11.34 -8.98
CA ASP A 643 -8.28 -10.18 -8.97
C ASP A 643 -9.72 -10.66 -9.15
N ALA A 644 -10.51 -10.54 -8.09
CA ALA A 644 -11.92 -10.90 -8.11
C ALA A 644 -12.73 -9.78 -8.78
N ALA A 645 -13.09 -9.99 -10.04
CA ALA A 645 -14.02 -9.11 -10.74
C ALA A 645 -15.42 -9.21 -10.10
N GLY A 646 -16.11 -8.06 -9.98
CA GLY A 646 -17.45 -8.00 -9.39
C GLY A 646 -18.55 -8.77 -10.17
N ASP A 647 -18.18 -9.40 -11.28
CA ASP A 647 -19.06 -10.21 -12.14
C ASP A 647 -19.12 -11.71 -11.75
N GLY A 648 -18.51 -12.10 -10.64
CA GLY A 648 -18.44 -13.49 -10.15
C GLY A 648 -17.29 -14.31 -10.74
N THR A 649 -16.39 -13.67 -11.49
CA THR A 649 -15.15 -14.30 -11.97
C THR A 649 -13.92 -13.79 -11.19
N ALA A 650 -12.85 -14.57 -11.21
CA ALA A 650 -11.52 -14.14 -10.74
C ALA A 650 -10.52 -14.28 -11.90
N GLU A 651 -9.73 -13.25 -12.10
CA GLU A 651 -8.61 -13.26 -13.03
C GLU A 651 -7.33 -13.65 -12.29
N LEU A 652 -6.67 -14.68 -12.79
CA LEU A 652 -5.37 -15.15 -12.32
C LEU A 652 -4.30 -14.59 -13.24
N THR A 653 -3.29 -13.93 -12.69
CA THR A 653 -2.19 -13.35 -13.48
C THR A 653 -0.85 -13.80 -12.92
N LEU A 654 0.03 -14.26 -13.79
CA LEU A 654 1.42 -14.65 -13.48
C LEU A 654 2.36 -14.02 -14.50
N GLY A 655 3.23 -13.11 -14.06
CA GLY A 655 4.32 -12.59 -14.87
C GLY A 655 5.53 -13.53 -14.86
N VAL A 656 6.18 -13.67 -16.00
CA VAL A 656 7.42 -14.42 -16.16
C VAL A 656 8.37 -13.71 -17.12
N GLY A 657 9.68 -13.89 -16.95
CA GLY A 657 10.67 -13.26 -17.82
C GLY A 657 12.09 -13.74 -17.56
N GLY A 658 12.98 -13.36 -18.45
CA GLY A 658 14.40 -13.68 -18.41
C GLY A 658 15.28 -12.53 -18.86
N ALA A 659 16.54 -12.55 -18.44
CA ALA A 659 17.55 -11.57 -18.83
C ALA A 659 18.10 -11.96 -20.21
N ILE A 660 17.92 -11.09 -21.20
CA ILE A 660 18.44 -11.25 -22.54
C ILE A 660 19.74 -10.49 -22.67
N THR A 661 20.79 -11.21 -23.08
CA THR A 661 22.13 -10.70 -23.37
C THR A 661 22.51 -10.96 -24.83
N ALA A 662 23.66 -10.45 -25.26
CA ALA A 662 24.15 -10.70 -26.63
C ALA A 662 24.29 -12.20 -26.96
N ASP A 663 24.66 -13.00 -25.97
CA ASP A 663 24.91 -14.44 -26.14
C ASP A 663 23.70 -15.32 -25.82
N SER A 664 22.53 -14.75 -25.53
CA SER A 664 21.29 -15.48 -25.24
C SER A 664 20.83 -16.30 -26.45
N VAL A 665 20.45 -17.56 -26.22
CA VAL A 665 19.86 -18.45 -27.23
C VAL A 665 18.33 -18.41 -27.07
N PRO A 666 17.57 -17.98 -28.09
CA PRO A 666 16.13 -17.76 -27.96
C PRO A 666 15.33 -18.97 -27.46
N GLU A 667 15.73 -20.17 -27.85
CA GLU A 667 15.11 -21.41 -27.41
C GLU A 667 15.31 -21.66 -25.92
N ASP A 668 16.54 -21.45 -25.45
CA ASP A 668 16.91 -21.68 -24.05
C ASP A 668 16.23 -20.65 -23.14
N GLU A 669 16.16 -19.39 -23.56
CA GLU A 669 15.47 -18.31 -22.83
C GLU A 669 13.96 -18.56 -22.74
N TYR A 670 13.35 -19.12 -23.80
CA TYR A 670 11.95 -19.51 -23.76
C TYR A 670 11.70 -20.68 -22.79
N GLU A 671 12.57 -21.68 -22.77
CA GLU A 671 12.49 -22.80 -21.80
C GLU A 671 12.75 -22.31 -20.35
N GLU A 672 13.56 -21.28 -20.18
CA GLU A 672 13.80 -20.66 -18.87
C GLU A 672 12.53 -20.05 -18.29
N ILE A 673 11.74 -19.29 -19.09
CA ILE A 673 10.47 -18.72 -18.59
C ILE A 673 9.44 -19.79 -18.29
N ARG A 674 9.39 -20.89 -19.05
CA ARG A 674 8.54 -22.05 -18.74
C ARG A 674 8.92 -22.67 -17.40
N THR A 675 10.22 -22.86 -17.17
CA THR A 675 10.74 -23.38 -15.89
C THR A 675 10.42 -22.46 -14.73
N LYS A 676 10.52 -21.15 -14.91
CA LYS A 676 10.17 -20.16 -13.87
C LYS A 676 8.67 -20.14 -13.55
N ALA A 677 7.81 -20.34 -14.54
CA ALA A 677 6.36 -20.44 -14.36
C ALA A 677 5.93 -21.73 -13.65
N PHE A 678 6.66 -22.83 -13.86
CA PHE A 678 6.28 -24.18 -13.42
C PHE A 678 5.96 -24.25 -11.92
N GLY A 679 6.73 -23.56 -11.08
CA GLY A 679 6.52 -23.59 -9.63
C GLY A 679 5.13 -23.11 -9.22
N VAL A 680 4.60 -22.08 -9.88
CA VAL A 680 3.26 -21.53 -9.63
C VAL A 680 2.19 -22.33 -10.35
N LEU A 681 2.33 -22.55 -11.66
CA LEU A 681 1.34 -23.27 -12.47
C LEU A 681 1.04 -24.66 -11.95
N SER A 682 2.08 -25.46 -11.66
CA SER A 682 1.92 -26.81 -11.16
C SER A 682 1.25 -26.90 -9.78
N THR A 683 1.27 -25.81 -9.00
CA THR A 683 0.52 -25.72 -7.74
C THR A 683 -0.99 -25.61 -7.99
N LEU A 684 -1.37 -25.00 -9.11
CA LEU A 684 -2.77 -24.88 -9.57
C LEU A 684 -3.21 -26.08 -10.43
N GLY A 685 -2.33 -27.07 -10.66
CA GLY A 685 -2.57 -28.17 -11.56
C GLY A 685 -2.55 -27.78 -13.03
N ALA A 686 -2.02 -26.61 -13.37
CA ALA A 686 -1.97 -26.06 -14.73
C ALA A 686 -0.60 -26.29 -15.38
N ASP A 687 -0.62 -26.34 -16.70
CA ASP A 687 0.57 -26.36 -17.53
C ASP A 687 0.85 -25.00 -18.16
N PHE A 688 2.08 -24.81 -18.61
CA PHE A 688 2.43 -23.64 -19.42
C PHE A 688 1.70 -23.75 -20.76
N PRO A 689 1.01 -22.67 -21.23
CA PRO A 689 0.24 -22.73 -22.46
C PRO A 689 1.14 -23.00 -23.66
N ASP A 690 0.88 -24.13 -24.34
CA ASP A 690 1.47 -24.40 -25.64
C ASP A 690 0.73 -23.56 -26.68
N ALA A 691 1.42 -22.58 -27.24
CA ALA A 691 0.86 -21.63 -28.21
C ALA A 691 0.88 -22.17 -29.63
#